data_7bd0af0608abdb40664be14a766ad707
#
_entry.id   7bd0af0608abdb40664be14a766ad707
#
_cell.length_a   1.000
_cell.length_b   1.000
_cell.length_c   1.000
_cell.angle_alpha   90.00
_cell.angle_beta   90.00
_cell.angle_gamma   90.00
#
_symmetry.space_group_name_H-M   'P 1'
#
loop_
_entity.id
_entity.type
_entity.pdbx_description
1 polymer ?
#
loop_
_entity_poly.entity_id
_entity_poly.type
_entity_poly.pdbx_seq_one_letter_code
_entity_poly.pdbx_strand_id
1 'polypeptide(L)'
;MPSETAAVLRHVLDRLRARDPEFDALRRALRAAIVVPIAAAVSFAVGGGSQTPLFTIFGSVALLIMVDFPGNRPARALAYCGLGFNGAVLISLGTIVAPYPWVSVALMFVLGVAVIFAGVLSEIVAAGQRATLLMFVLPACTPVGPLPERLLGWLIALALCVPAALFLFPPRHHDELRAYAARVCNRLADRLEGTGSGREVTKAMNALDAAFLGADYRPVALTAGSRALVRVVDDLGWLSDRITDDTGRLLGAVKEPAVRVLRDSAAVLRLRSVSARVERSADLRDALTELRSIAQGHWREDITELLGESSDPAAVEVGRNLLNRRTIAATVAVTGRIIRNAAAADARPVWARVLGRRLPETGAADWVMPETVAVTAIAKGFLATKAVVLRNSLRTGLGLALAVAVTHIFPVEHGFWVVLGAMSVLRSSALTTGTRVLRAVAGTAVGFVLGAVVIELLGMDPVVLWILLPIVAFGSAYVPEVYSFVAGQAAFTMMVLINFNLIVPTGWKVGLIRVEDVVVGAMVGIAVSVLLWPRGASSAVSTAVEEARSVGAKFLKAAVLRVTRGASEDATDRVIALSHDALEASRTVDDAVRQYLSESGGTTELRGPVVRAANRAVRVRAAAELIADVVPPPLGPYPGTREVLEAHTEAICARLTGDRGRTLESISDDFVLALRADATGSELAVSAALPLTAVAAHLGELELLYAQPVASAG
;
A
#
# COMPACT_ATOMS: atom_id res chain seq x y z
N MET A 1 -27.88 -39.36 -2.20
CA MET A 1 -27.85 -38.35 -1.13
C MET A 1 -26.47 -37.78 -0.78
N PRO A 2 -25.32 -38.49 -0.79
CA PRO A 2 -24.01 -37.83 -0.51
C PRO A 2 -23.50 -36.91 -1.64
N SER A 3 -23.98 -37.04 -2.87
CA SER A 3 -23.51 -36.26 -4.04
C SER A 3 -24.13 -34.86 -4.15
N GLU A 4 -25.38 -34.68 -3.74
CA GLU A 4 -26.07 -33.39 -3.79
C GLU A 4 -25.58 -32.42 -2.70
N THR A 5 -25.40 -32.94 -1.49
CA THR A 5 -24.83 -32.16 -0.38
C THR A 5 -23.36 -31.71 -0.69
N ALA A 6 -22.57 -32.56 -1.34
CA ALA A 6 -21.22 -32.23 -1.77
C ALA A 6 -21.20 -31.21 -2.94
N ALA A 7 -22.22 -31.22 -3.80
CA ALA A 7 -22.36 -30.25 -4.89
C ALA A 7 -22.81 -28.88 -4.34
N VAL A 8 -23.76 -28.84 -3.43
CA VAL A 8 -24.20 -27.61 -2.74
C VAL A 8 -23.05 -27.00 -1.94
N LEU A 9 -22.30 -27.82 -1.19
CA LEU A 9 -21.17 -27.36 -0.40
C LEU A 9 -20.07 -26.78 -1.29
N ARG A 10 -19.76 -27.41 -2.43
CA ARG A 10 -18.81 -26.87 -3.42
C ARG A 10 -19.29 -25.53 -3.99
N HIS A 11 -20.55 -25.43 -4.37
CA HIS A 11 -21.10 -24.20 -4.92
C HIS A 11 -21.09 -23.05 -3.89
N VAL A 12 -21.38 -23.33 -2.63
CA VAL A 12 -21.26 -22.36 -1.53
C VAL A 12 -19.80 -21.95 -1.32
N LEU A 13 -18.87 -22.89 -1.30
CA LEU A 13 -17.44 -22.62 -1.16
C LEU A 13 -16.88 -21.80 -2.33
N ASP A 14 -17.34 -22.08 -3.55
CA ASP A 14 -16.90 -21.32 -4.74
C ASP A 14 -17.46 -19.89 -4.71
N ARG A 15 -18.70 -19.68 -4.25
CA ARG A 15 -19.26 -18.34 -4.03
C ARG A 15 -18.55 -17.58 -2.91
N LEU A 16 -18.20 -18.26 -1.83
CA LEU A 16 -17.42 -17.66 -0.74
C LEU A 16 -16.02 -17.29 -1.22
N ARG A 17 -15.35 -18.19 -1.94
CA ARG A 17 -14.02 -17.91 -2.55
C ARG A 17 -14.04 -16.78 -3.57
N ALA A 18 -15.13 -16.59 -4.28
CA ALA A 18 -15.27 -15.50 -5.23
C ALA A 18 -15.31 -14.12 -4.54
N ARG A 19 -15.75 -14.04 -3.28
CA ARG A 19 -15.92 -12.82 -2.50
C ARG A 19 -14.87 -12.65 -1.40
N ASP A 20 -14.37 -13.74 -0.83
CA ASP A 20 -13.33 -13.82 0.19
C ASP A 20 -12.32 -14.91 -0.22
N PRO A 21 -11.41 -14.61 -1.18
CA PRO A 21 -10.54 -15.61 -1.81
C PRO A 21 -9.64 -16.37 -0.83
N GLU A 22 -9.22 -15.72 0.26
CA GLU A 22 -8.33 -16.30 1.27
C GLU A 22 -9.03 -16.59 2.61
N PHE A 23 -10.34 -16.38 2.69
CA PHE A 23 -11.13 -16.55 3.91
C PHE A 23 -10.66 -15.69 5.10
N ASP A 24 -10.10 -14.49 4.84
CA ASP A 24 -9.63 -13.62 5.91
C ASP A 24 -10.77 -12.92 6.63
N ALA A 25 -11.80 -12.48 5.89
CA ALA A 25 -13.04 -11.96 6.48
C ALA A 25 -13.74 -13.05 7.31
N LEU A 26 -13.81 -14.28 6.79
CA LEU A 26 -14.39 -15.42 7.51
C LEU A 26 -13.64 -15.73 8.81
N ARG A 27 -12.31 -15.73 8.80
CA ARG A 27 -11.49 -15.96 10.00
C ARG A 27 -11.70 -14.88 11.06
N ARG A 28 -11.74 -13.61 10.64
CA ARG A 28 -12.03 -12.48 11.52
C ARG A 28 -13.40 -12.64 12.17
N ALA A 29 -14.40 -12.98 11.36
CA ALA A 29 -15.78 -13.17 11.82
C ALA A 29 -15.93 -14.33 12.78
N LEU A 30 -15.33 -15.49 12.50
CA LEU A 30 -15.32 -16.65 13.39
C LEU A 30 -14.66 -16.33 14.72
N ARG A 31 -13.54 -15.60 14.69
CA ARG A 31 -12.85 -15.15 15.91
C ARG A 31 -13.75 -14.24 16.75
N ALA A 32 -14.42 -13.27 16.13
CA ALA A 32 -15.34 -12.38 16.81
C ALA A 32 -16.55 -13.13 17.39
N ALA A 33 -17.14 -14.07 16.62
CA ALA A 33 -18.27 -14.90 17.04
C ALA A 33 -17.97 -15.77 18.25
N ILE A 34 -16.74 -16.21 18.43
CA ILE A 34 -16.32 -17.02 19.58
C ILE A 34 -15.95 -16.15 20.77
N VAL A 35 -15.12 -15.13 20.54
CA VAL A 35 -14.46 -14.43 21.66
C VAL A 35 -15.34 -13.33 22.26
N VAL A 36 -16.16 -12.63 21.47
CA VAL A 36 -17.03 -11.56 22.00
C VAL A 36 -18.04 -12.10 23.01
N PRO A 37 -18.77 -13.21 22.76
CA PRO A 37 -19.65 -13.81 23.76
C PRO A 37 -18.91 -14.30 25.01
N ILE A 38 -17.74 -14.92 24.85
CA ILE A 38 -16.95 -15.39 25.99
C ILE A 38 -16.51 -14.20 26.85
N ALA A 39 -16.02 -13.11 26.22
CA ALA A 39 -15.62 -11.92 26.95
C ALA A 39 -16.80 -11.26 27.69
N ALA A 40 -17.95 -11.20 27.05
CA ALA A 40 -19.19 -10.76 27.70
C ALA A 40 -19.53 -11.65 28.89
N ALA A 41 -19.56 -12.99 28.74
CA ALA A 41 -19.85 -13.92 29.82
C ALA A 41 -18.90 -13.78 31.00
N VAL A 42 -17.60 -13.67 30.74
CA VAL A 42 -16.58 -13.44 31.78
C VAL A 42 -16.83 -12.13 32.52
N SER A 43 -17.19 -11.06 31.81
CA SER A 43 -17.44 -9.76 32.43
C SER A 43 -18.67 -9.76 33.35
N PHE A 44 -19.72 -10.51 33.00
CA PHE A 44 -20.88 -10.73 33.88
C PHE A 44 -20.55 -11.64 35.06
N ALA A 45 -19.71 -12.66 34.87
CA ALA A 45 -19.32 -13.61 35.93
C ALA A 45 -18.38 -13.00 36.98
N VAL A 46 -17.49 -12.12 36.57
CA VAL A 46 -16.54 -11.42 37.48
C VAL A 46 -17.29 -10.46 38.38
N GLY A 47 -18.47 -10.00 37.98
CA GLY A 47 -19.21 -9.00 38.74
C GLY A 47 -18.64 -7.60 38.52
N GLY A 48 -19.28 -6.62 39.12
CA GLY A 48 -19.02 -5.21 38.87
C GLY A 48 -20.30 -4.58 38.35
N GLY A 49 -20.37 -3.27 38.34
CA GLY A 49 -21.55 -2.56 37.81
C GLY A 49 -21.70 -2.72 36.30
N SER A 50 -22.65 -2.04 35.72
CA SER A 50 -22.94 -2.05 34.27
C SER A 50 -21.77 -1.55 33.40
N GLN A 51 -20.79 -0.88 34.00
CA GLN A 51 -19.60 -0.34 33.29
C GLN A 51 -18.66 -1.46 32.84
N THR A 52 -18.44 -2.50 33.66
CA THR A 52 -17.50 -3.60 33.32
C THR A 52 -17.92 -4.33 32.05
N PRO A 53 -19.18 -4.84 31.89
CA PRO A 53 -19.62 -5.46 30.62
C PRO A 53 -19.57 -4.48 29.43
N LEU A 54 -19.96 -3.23 29.61
CA LEU A 54 -19.93 -2.21 28.57
C LEU A 54 -18.50 -2.05 27.99
N PHE A 55 -17.52 -1.83 28.85
CA PHE A 55 -16.13 -1.65 28.42
C PHE A 55 -15.50 -2.95 27.90
N THR A 56 -15.92 -4.12 28.40
CA THR A 56 -15.47 -5.41 27.86
C THR A 56 -15.99 -5.62 26.44
N ILE A 57 -17.27 -5.38 26.18
CA ILE A 57 -17.88 -5.59 24.85
C ILE A 57 -17.31 -4.60 23.85
N PHE A 58 -17.27 -3.29 24.15
CA PHE A 58 -16.70 -2.31 23.24
C PHE A 58 -15.18 -2.46 23.07
N GLY A 59 -14.48 -2.89 24.11
CA GLY A 59 -13.08 -3.27 24.03
C GLY A 59 -12.86 -4.45 23.08
N SER A 60 -13.70 -5.47 23.16
CA SER A 60 -13.65 -6.63 22.27
C SER A 60 -13.95 -6.24 20.81
N VAL A 61 -14.93 -5.39 20.58
CA VAL A 61 -15.22 -4.81 19.25
C VAL A 61 -14.03 -4.02 18.73
N ALA A 62 -13.43 -3.18 19.56
CA ALA A 62 -12.25 -2.40 19.19
C ALA A 62 -11.07 -3.31 18.79
N LEU A 63 -10.79 -4.36 19.56
CA LEU A 63 -9.64 -5.22 19.38
C LEU A 63 -9.80 -6.28 18.27
N LEU A 64 -11.02 -6.76 18.00
CA LEU A 64 -11.26 -7.86 17.06
C LEU A 64 -11.93 -7.45 15.74
N ILE A 65 -12.73 -6.37 15.75
CA ILE A 65 -13.50 -5.92 14.59
C ILE A 65 -12.90 -4.65 13.98
N MET A 66 -12.53 -3.65 14.82
CA MET A 66 -12.04 -2.37 14.32
C MET A 66 -10.54 -2.35 13.99
N VAL A 67 -9.76 -3.28 14.58
CA VAL A 67 -8.31 -3.33 14.44
C VAL A 67 -7.87 -4.64 13.80
N ASP A 68 -6.96 -4.50 12.82
CA ASP A 68 -6.21 -5.63 12.28
C ASP A 68 -4.77 -5.15 12.02
N PHE A 69 -3.86 -5.48 12.96
CA PHE A 69 -2.48 -5.04 12.87
C PHE A 69 -1.70 -5.85 11.83
N PRO A 70 -0.97 -5.17 10.93
CA PRO A 70 -0.09 -5.82 9.96
C PRO A 70 1.15 -6.40 10.64
N GLY A 71 1.81 -7.34 9.97
CA GLY A 71 3.11 -7.87 10.35
C GLY A 71 3.08 -9.27 10.98
N ASN A 72 4.27 -9.74 11.39
CA ASN A 72 4.45 -11.03 12.05
C ASN A 72 3.91 -11.03 13.48
N ARG A 73 3.73 -12.23 14.06
CA ARG A 73 3.17 -12.38 15.42
C ARG A 73 3.82 -11.50 16.48
N PRO A 74 5.18 -11.40 16.61
CA PRO A 74 5.81 -10.52 17.60
C PRO A 74 5.50 -9.04 17.38
N ALA A 75 5.50 -8.57 16.15
CA ALA A 75 5.17 -7.18 15.83
C ALA A 75 3.70 -6.84 16.14
N ARG A 76 2.80 -7.77 15.84
CA ARG A 76 1.38 -7.66 16.20
C ARG A 76 1.16 -7.69 17.71
N ALA A 77 1.87 -8.57 18.43
CA ALA A 77 1.81 -8.62 19.89
C ALA A 77 2.24 -7.28 20.49
N LEU A 78 3.36 -6.71 20.02
CA LEU A 78 3.83 -5.39 20.46
C LEU A 78 2.81 -4.28 20.15
N ALA A 79 2.20 -4.31 18.97
CA ALA A 79 1.17 -3.35 18.58
C ALA A 79 -0.08 -3.45 19.46
N TYR A 80 -0.56 -4.67 19.77
CA TYR A 80 -1.67 -4.88 20.70
C TYR A 80 -1.31 -4.47 22.13
N CYS A 81 -0.10 -4.73 22.61
CA CYS A 81 0.38 -4.24 23.91
C CYS A 81 0.40 -2.70 23.96
N GLY A 82 0.90 -2.07 22.90
CA GLY A 82 0.89 -0.61 22.76
C GLY A 82 -0.53 -0.03 22.76
N LEU A 83 -1.46 -0.65 22.01
CA LEU A 83 -2.87 -0.26 22.01
C LEU A 83 -3.52 -0.50 23.39
N GLY A 84 -3.17 -1.60 24.06
CA GLY A 84 -3.66 -1.93 25.41
C GLY A 84 -3.28 -0.87 26.43
N PHE A 85 -2.00 -0.48 26.46
CA PHE A 85 -1.50 0.57 27.34
C PHE A 85 -2.13 1.94 27.02
N ASN A 86 -2.10 2.32 25.72
CA ASN A 86 -2.69 3.58 25.26
C ASN A 86 -4.20 3.64 25.56
N GLY A 87 -4.91 2.52 25.36
CA GLY A 87 -6.33 2.40 25.69
C GLY A 87 -6.62 2.61 27.17
N ALA A 88 -5.82 2.02 28.08
CA ALA A 88 -5.96 2.25 29.52
C ALA A 88 -5.74 3.72 29.90
N VAL A 89 -4.73 4.37 29.32
CA VAL A 89 -4.47 5.81 29.52
C VAL A 89 -5.66 6.67 29.03
N LEU A 90 -6.19 6.35 27.83
CA LEU A 90 -7.29 7.14 27.25
C LEU A 90 -8.62 6.91 27.96
N ILE A 91 -8.90 5.69 28.45
CA ILE A 91 -10.05 5.41 29.31
C ILE A 91 -9.95 6.19 30.62
N SER A 92 -8.78 6.19 31.27
CA SER A 92 -8.55 6.96 32.47
C SER A 92 -8.75 8.46 32.24
N LEU A 93 -8.14 8.98 31.19
CA LEU A 93 -8.23 10.39 30.84
C LEU A 93 -9.68 10.80 30.50
N GLY A 94 -10.38 10.01 29.68
CA GLY A 94 -11.79 10.27 29.33
C GLY A 94 -12.70 10.19 30.56
N THR A 95 -12.42 9.29 31.51
CA THR A 95 -13.19 9.21 32.77
C THR A 95 -12.98 10.43 33.68
N ILE A 96 -11.73 10.91 33.78
CA ILE A 96 -11.37 12.08 34.59
C ILE A 96 -12.00 13.36 34.02
N VAL A 97 -12.02 13.51 32.70
CA VAL A 97 -12.54 14.73 32.06
C VAL A 97 -14.05 14.69 31.79
N ALA A 98 -14.70 13.53 31.90
CA ALA A 98 -16.14 13.38 31.69
C ALA A 98 -17.00 14.41 32.45
N PRO A 99 -16.68 14.79 33.72
CA PRO A 99 -17.42 15.84 34.45
C PRO A 99 -17.23 17.26 33.88
N TYR A 100 -16.23 17.44 32.99
CA TYR A 100 -15.87 18.78 32.47
C TYR A 100 -16.10 18.82 30.94
N PRO A 101 -17.32 19.18 30.49
CA PRO A 101 -17.72 19.11 29.07
C PRO A 101 -16.75 19.79 28.12
N TRP A 102 -16.37 21.04 28.38
CA TRP A 102 -15.50 21.79 27.47
C TRP A 102 -14.05 21.30 27.47
N VAL A 103 -13.57 20.69 28.57
CA VAL A 103 -12.27 20.05 28.63
C VAL A 103 -12.30 18.80 27.79
N SER A 104 -13.37 18.00 27.84
CA SER A 104 -13.56 16.82 26.98
C SER A 104 -13.56 17.20 25.50
N VAL A 105 -14.23 18.31 25.13
CA VAL A 105 -14.24 18.84 23.75
C VAL A 105 -12.84 19.25 23.29
N ALA A 106 -12.14 20.05 24.10
CA ALA A 106 -10.80 20.52 23.78
C ALA A 106 -9.80 19.34 23.64
N LEU A 107 -9.88 18.38 24.56
CA LEU A 107 -9.02 17.21 24.54
C LEU A 107 -9.34 16.29 23.36
N MET A 108 -10.63 16.12 23.02
CA MET A 108 -11.02 15.38 21.82
C MET A 108 -10.47 16.01 20.54
N PHE A 109 -10.44 17.33 20.44
CA PHE A 109 -9.80 18.03 19.33
C PHE A 109 -8.32 17.67 19.22
N VAL A 110 -7.58 17.84 20.32
CA VAL A 110 -6.12 17.56 20.35
C VAL A 110 -5.84 16.09 20.03
N LEU A 111 -6.56 15.16 20.67
CA LEU A 111 -6.40 13.71 20.43
C LEU A 111 -6.79 13.34 19.00
N GLY A 112 -7.89 13.88 18.48
CA GLY A 112 -8.32 13.66 17.11
C GLY A 112 -7.26 14.08 16.10
N VAL A 113 -6.70 15.30 16.26
CA VAL A 113 -5.61 15.79 15.41
C VAL A 113 -4.37 14.90 15.55
N ALA A 114 -3.94 14.62 16.78
CA ALA A 114 -2.71 13.88 17.04
C ALA A 114 -2.77 12.43 16.52
N VAL A 115 -3.89 11.73 16.75
CA VAL A 115 -4.07 10.33 16.34
C VAL A 115 -4.16 10.21 14.82
N ILE A 116 -4.90 11.09 14.15
CA ILE A 116 -4.98 11.09 12.68
C ILE A 116 -3.64 11.45 12.06
N PHE A 117 -2.97 12.45 12.61
CA PHE A 117 -1.62 12.84 12.18
C PHE A 117 -0.60 11.70 12.37
N ALA A 118 -0.56 11.08 13.55
CA ALA A 118 0.34 9.96 13.83
C ALA A 118 0.07 8.73 12.93
N GLY A 119 -1.15 8.51 12.50
CA GLY A 119 -1.49 7.43 11.57
C GLY A 119 -0.92 7.60 10.16
N VAL A 120 -0.55 8.82 9.77
CA VAL A 120 0.18 9.02 8.50
C VAL A 120 1.64 8.58 8.62
N LEU A 121 2.21 8.65 9.84
CA LEU A 121 3.59 8.28 10.10
C LEU A 121 3.78 6.76 10.26
N SER A 122 2.74 6.01 10.63
CA SER A 122 2.84 4.59 10.93
C SER A 122 1.56 3.83 10.57
N GLU A 123 1.69 2.74 9.78
CA GLU A 123 0.59 1.81 9.48
C GLU A 123 -0.01 1.17 10.73
N ILE A 124 0.82 0.87 11.72
CA ILE A 124 0.36 0.30 13.00
C ILE A 124 -0.55 1.30 13.70
N VAL A 125 -0.15 2.58 13.76
CA VAL A 125 -0.98 3.64 14.35
C VAL A 125 -2.24 3.86 13.48
N ALA A 126 -2.13 3.86 12.16
CA ALA A 126 -3.26 3.98 11.26
C ALA A 126 -4.29 2.86 11.46
N ALA A 127 -3.83 1.61 11.59
CA ALA A 127 -4.69 0.47 11.88
C ALA A 127 -5.41 0.59 13.24
N GLY A 128 -4.76 1.19 14.24
CA GLY A 128 -5.28 1.37 15.59
C GLY A 128 -6.09 2.65 15.84
N GLN A 129 -6.14 3.60 14.89
CA GLN A 129 -6.74 4.94 15.10
C GLN A 129 -8.16 4.91 15.65
N ARG A 130 -9.04 4.08 15.08
CA ARG A 130 -10.45 4.01 15.50
C ARG A 130 -10.59 3.47 16.90
N ALA A 131 -9.88 2.40 17.22
CA ALA A 131 -9.90 1.82 18.56
C ALA A 131 -9.32 2.80 19.59
N THR A 132 -8.23 3.49 19.26
CA THR A 132 -7.64 4.55 20.09
C THR A 132 -8.63 5.65 20.41
N LEU A 133 -9.31 6.20 19.39
CA LEU A 133 -10.29 7.26 19.58
C LEU A 133 -11.52 6.77 20.37
N LEU A 134 -11.98 5.53 20.11
CA LEU A 134 -13.10 4.94 20.85
C LEU A 134 -12.81 4.81 22.35
N MET A 135 -11.57 4.49 22.72
CA MET A 135 -11.18 4.35 24.14
C MET A 135 -11.24 5.67 24.91
N PHE A 136 -11.15 6.80 24.24
CA PHE A 136 -11.40 8.12 24.86
C PHE A 136 -12.88 8.52 24.78
N VAL A 137 -13.52 8.32 23.63
CA VAL A 137 -14.90 8.74 23.37
C VAL A 137 -15.88 8.02 24.29
N LEU A 138 -15.70 6.72 24.48
CA LEU A 138 -16.61 5.91 25.28
C LEU A 138 -16.75 6.44 26.71
N PRO A 139 -15.65 6.60 27.51
CA PRO A 139 -15.79 7.16 28.86
C PRO A 139 -16.15 8.64 28.91
N ALA A 140 -15.77 9.43 27.90
CA ALA A 140 -16.06 10.87 27.87
C ALA A 140 -17.53 11.19 27.56
N CYS A 141 -18.23 10.30 26.82
CA CYS A 141 -19.60 10.50 26.38
C CYS A 141 -20.60 9.48 26.99
N THR A 142 -20.20 8.75 28.03
CA THR A 142 -21.08 7.88 28.84
C THR A 142 -21.26 8.48 30.24
N PRO A 143 -22.35 8.16 30.95
CA PRO A 143 -22.55 8.63 32.33
C PRO A 143 -21.32 8.35 33.22
N VAL A 144 -21.05 9.28 34.14
CA VAL A 144 -19.89 9.16 35.04
C VAL A 144 -19.97 7.87 35.82
N GLY A 145 -18.87 7.09 35.81
CA GLY A 145 -18.78 5.79 36.45
C GLY A 145 -17.39 5.54 37.04
N PRO A 146 -17.25 4.51 37.89
CA PRO A 146 -16.01 4.23 38.58
C PRO A 146 -14.91 3.76 37.61
N LEU A 147 -13.76 4.43 37.65
CA LEU A 147 -12.60 4.11 36.81
C LEU A 147 -12.14 2.64 36.95
N PRO A 148 -12.10 2.01 38.14
CA PRO A 148 -11.70 0.62 38.27
C PRO A 148 -12.56 -0.36 37.47
N GLU A 149 -13.88 -0.15 37.40
CA GLU A 149 -14.77 -1.03 36.63
C GLU A 149 -14.52 -0.91 35.11
N ARG A 150 -14.27 0.31 34.63
CA ARG A 150 -13.94 0.59 33.23
C ARG A 150 -12.62 -0.04 32.81
N LEU A 151 -11.61 0.10 33.67
CA LEU A 151 -10.29 -0.54 33.45
C LEU A 151 -10.37 -2.06 33.57
N LEU A 152 -11.16 -2.60 34.49
CA LEU A 152 -11.40 -4.04 34.59
C LEU A 152 -12.02 -4.60 33.32
N GLY A 153 -13.05 -3.91 32.79
CA GLY A 153 -13.65 -4.30 31.51
C GLY A 153 -12.66 -4.29 30.34
N TRP A 154 -11.82 -3.24 30.27
CA TRP A 154 -10.75 -3.18 29.28
C TRP A 154 -9.72 -4.30 29.44
N LEU A 155 -9.33 -4.62 30.67
CA LEU A 155 -8.37 -5.69 30.98
C LEU A 155 -8.92 -7.08 30.56
N ILE A 156 -10.21 -7.36 30.84
CA ILE A 156 -10.88 -8.59 30.40
C ILE A 156 -10.86 -8.68 28.86
N ALA A 157 -11.19 -7.59 28.17
CA ALA A 157 -11.13 -7.54 26.72
C ALA A 157 -9.71 -7.82 26.20
N LEU A 158 -8.67 -7.20 26.76
CA LEU A 158 -7.28 -7.45 26.39
C LEU A 158 -6.86 -8.91 26.64
N ALA A 159 -7.16 -9.46 27.82
CA ALA A 159 -6.76 -10.80 28.20
C ALA A 159 -7.34 -11.88 27.29
N LEU A 160 -8.54 -11.68 26.73
CA LEU A 160 -9.19 -12.65 25.86
C LEU A 160 -8.97 -12.36 24.38
N CYS A 161 -9.07 -11.09 23.97
CA CYS A 161 -9.03 -10.74 22.54
C CYS A 161 -7.61 -10.73 21.98
N VAL A 162 -6.59 -10.33 22.76
CA VAL A 162 -5.20 -10.27 22.25
C VAL A 162 -4.64 -11.67 21.95
N PRO A 163 -4.73 -12.67 22.85
CA PRO A 163 -4.35 -14.04 22.51
C PRO A 163 -5.16 -14.58 21.32
N ALA A 164 -6.47 -14.32 21.28
CA ALA A 164 -7.30 -14.75 20.16
C ALA A 164 -6.86 -14.09 18.84
N ALA A 165 -6.53 -12.80 18.82
CA ALA A 165 -6.05 -12.12 17.64
C ALA A 165 -4.70 -12.64 17.14
N LEU A 166 -3.85 -13.17 18.05
CA LEU A 166 -2.51 -13.68 17.70
C LEU A 166 -2.52 -15.15 17.31
N PHE A 167 -3.40 -15.98 17.91
CA PHE A 167 -3.35 -17.43 17.78
C PHE A 167 -4.59 -18.05 17.15
N LEU A 168 -5.79 -17.44 17.33
CA LEU A 168 -7.02 -17.96 16.78
C LEU A 168 -7.26 -17.35 15.39
N PHE A 169 -7.10 -18.15 14.34
CA PHE A 169 -7.28 -17.75 12.94
C PHE A 169 -6.52 -16.47 12.56
N PRO A 170 -5.18 -16.44 12.63
CA PRO A 170 -4.42 -15.23 12.33
C PRO A 170 -4.61 -14.78 10.88
N PRO A 171 -4.69 -13.47 10.61
CA PRO A 171 -4.80 -12.92 9.27
C PRO A 171 -3.53 -13.17 8.43
N ARG A 172 -3.70 -13.20 7.10
CA ARG A 172 -2.64 -13.52 6.13
C ARG A 172 -2.25 -12.36 5.20
N HIS A 173 -2.75 -11.16 5.45
CA HIS A 173 -2.69 -10.00 4.53
C HIS A 173 -1.33 -9.67 3.90
N HIS A 174 -0.20 -9.91 4.57
CA HIS A 174 1.12 -9.59 4.01
C HIS A 174 1.63 -10.61 2.98
N ASP A 175 1.05 -11.81 2.98
CA ASP A 175 1.44 -12.86 2.04
C ASP A 175 0.70 -12.73 0.69
N GLU A 176 -0.43 -12.00 0.63
CA GLU A 176 -1.24 -11.86 -0.58
C GLU A 176 -0.53 -11.09 -1.69
N LEU A 177 -0.06 -9.87 -1.42
CA LEU A 177 0.60 -9.05 -2.44
C LEU A 177 1.85 -9.75 -2.99
N ARG A 178 2.62 -10.39 -2.11
CA ARG A 178 3.77 -11.21 -2.52
C ARG A 178 3.35 -12.41 -3.35
N ALA A 179 2.24 -13.06 -3.01
CA ALA A 179 1.70 -14.18 -3.78
C ALA A 179 1.18 -13.75 -5.16
N TYR A 180 0.58 -12.54 -5.27
CA TYR A 180 0.20 -11.97 -6.56
C TYR A 180 1.43 -11.62 -7.40
N ALA A 181 2.44 -10.96 -6.84
CA ALA A 181 3.69 -10.66 -7.51
C ALA A 181 4.40 -11.95 -7.98
N ALA A 182 4.45 -13.00 -7.14
CA ALA A 182 4.98 -14.31 -7.51
C ALA A 182 4.22 -14.96 -8.68
N ARG A 183 2.90 -14.77 -8.74
CA ARG A 183 2.10 -15.26 -9.89
C ARG A 183 2.48 -14.53 -11.17
N VAL A 184 2.65 -13.21 -11.12
CA VAL A 184 3.08 -12.43 -12.29
C VAL A 184 4.46 -12.89 -12.75
N CYS A 185 5.44 -13.05 -11.85
CA CYS A 185 6.77 -13.56 -12.19
C CYS A 185 6.69 -14.91 -12.92
N ASN A 186 5.87 -15.86 -12.41
CA ASN A 186 5.71 -17.16 -13.08
C ASN A 186 5.03 -17.02 -14.45
N ARG A 187 4.00 -16.18 -14.61
CA ARG A 187 3.34 -15.99 -15.91
C ARG A 187 4.22 -15.29 -16.93
N LEU A 188 5.09 -14.39 -16.49
CA LEU A 188 6.12 -13.81 -17.35
C LEU A 188 7.15 -14.87 -17.79
N ALA A 189 7.58 -15.75 -16.87
CA ALA A 189 8.44 -16.88 -17.18
C ALA A 189 7.77 -17.85 -18.18
N ASP A 190 6.50 -18.25 -17.92
CA ASP A 190 5.71 -19.10 -18.83
C ASP A 190 5.64 -18.50 -20.24
N ARG A 191 5.45 -17.17 -20.35
CA ARG A 191 5.38 -16.48 -21.62
C ARG A 191 6.73 -16.44 -22.36
N LEU A 192 7.83 -16.21 -21.64
CA LEU A 192 9.17 -16.27 -22.21
C LEU A 192 9.52 -17.68 -22.70
N GLU A 193 9.08 -18.72 -22.02
CA GLU A 193 9.23 -20.12 -22.43
C GLU A 193 8.35 -20.48 -23.66
N GLY A 194 7.29 -19.68 -23.93
CA GLY A 194 6.32 -19.96 -25.00
C GLY A 194 5.20 -20.91 -24.55
N THR A 195 5.09 -21.20 -23.26
CA THR A 195 4.05 -22.06 -22.66
C THR A 195 2.85 -21.28 -22.13
N GLY A 196 3.00 -19.96 -21.95
CA GLY A 196 1.97 -19.07 -21.44
C GLY A 196 1.48 -18.05 -22.46
N SER A 197 0.27 -17.51 -22.24
CA SER A 197 -0.35 -16.50 -23.10
C SER A 197 -0.28 -15.08 -22.50
N GLY A 198 -0.27 -14.05 -23.36
CA GLY A 198 -0.34 -12.66 -22.92
C GLY A 198 -1.60 -12.34 -22.08
N ARG A 199 -2.73 -13.03 -22.35
CA ARG A 199 -3.97 -12.89 -21.54
C ARG A 199 -3.77 -13.34 -20.09
N GLU A 200 -2.98 -14.39 -19.86
CA GLU A 200 -2.71 -14.89 -18.49
C GLU A 200 -1.82 -13.91 -17.72
N VAL A 201 -0.82 -13.32 -18.39
CA VAL A 201 0.03 -12.26 -17.80
C VAL A 201 -0.84 -11.05 -17.43
N THR A 202 -1.66 -10.54 -18.36
CA THR A 202 -2.57 -9.41 -18.11
C THR A 202 -3.54 -9.71 -16.96
N LYS A 203 -4.11 -10.92 -16.90
CA LYS A 203 -5.00 -11.33 -15.81
C LYS A 203 -4.27 -11.36 -14.47
N ALA A 204 -3.04 -11.86 -14.44
CA ALA A 204 -2.23 -11.91 -13.21
C ALA A 204 -1.82 -10.49 -12.77
N MET A 205 -1.47 -9.60 -13.72
CA MET A 205 -1.12 -8.21 -13.45
C MET A 205 -2.32 -7.41 -12.95
N ASN A 206 -3.48 -7.53 -13.58
CA ASN A 206 -4.71 -6.89 -13.11
C ASN A 206 -5.11 -7.34 -11.69
N ALA A 207 -4.87 -8.60 -11.34
CA ALA A 207 -5.09 -9.10 -9.99
C ALA A 207 -4.08 -8.51 -8.98
N LEU A 208 -2.81 -8.34 -9.38
CA LEU A 208 -1.79 -7.68 -8.58
C LEU A 208 -2.13 -6.21 -8.37
N ASP A 209 -2.52 -5.49 -9.42
CA ASP A 209 -2.92 -4.09 -9.37
C ASP A 209 -4.18 -3.89 -8.52
N ALA A 210 -5.17 -4.77 -8.66
CA ALA A 210 -6.37 -4.73 -7.82
C ALA A 210 -6.05 -4.94 -6.34
N ALA A 211 -5.16 -5.87 -6.01
CA ALA A 211 -4.69 -6.09 -4.64
C ALA A 211 -3.86 -4.91 -4.13
N PHE A 212 -3.02 -4.33 -4.99
CA PHE A 212 -2.17 -3.19 -4.66
C PHE A 212 -2.94 -1.88 -4.49
N LEU A 213 -3.97 -1.64 -5.33
CA LEU A 213 -4.80 -0.43 -5.30
C LEU A 213 -6.01 -0.56 -4.35
N GLY A 214 -6.51 -1.77 -4.17
CA GLY A 214 -7.71 -2.08 -3.39
C GLY A 214 -7.47 -2.27 -1.91
N ALA A 215 -6.24 -2.58 -1.50
CA ALA A 215 -5.91 -2.59 -0.09
C ALA A 215 -6.02 -1.16 0.45
N ASP A 216 -6.84 -0.96 1.48
CA ASP A 216 -6.89 0.29 2.26
C ASP A 216 -5.51 0.67 2.82
N TYR A 217 -4.56 -0.22 2.66
CA TYR A 217 -3.16 -0.17 3.03
C TYR A 217 -2.27 -0.56 1.84
N ARG A 218 -1.86 0.41 1.02
CA ARG A 218 -0.61 0.24 0.28
C ARG A 218 0.50 -0.05 1.31
N PRO A 219 1.43 -0.98 1.03
CA PRO A 219 2.50 -1.29 1.98
C PRO A 219 3.48 -0.11 2.09
N VAL A 220 3.08 0.91 2.85
CA VAL A 220 3.99 1.94 3.39
C VAL A 220 4.54 1.43 4.70
N ALA A 221 4.79 0.12 4.75
CA ALA A 221 5.39 -0.48 5.93
C ALA A 221 6.72 0.21 6.21
N LEU A 222 6.98 0.49 7.48
CA LEU A 222 8.27 0.98 7.98
C LEU A 222 9.41 -0.01 7.68
N THR A 223 9.10 -1.24 7.24
CA THR A 223 10.11 -2.24 6.89
C THR A 223 10.66 -1.99 5.48
N ALA A 224 11.97 -2.07 5.36
CA ALA A 224 12.66 -1.89 4.10
C ALA A 224 12.18 -2.87 3.01
N GLY A 225 11.84 -4.11 3.38
CA GLY A 225 11.35 -5.12 2.45
C GLY A 225 9.97 -4.85 1.88
N SER A 226 9.05 -4.30 2.68
CA SER A 226 7.71 -3.95 2.17
C SER A 226 7.75 -2.76 1.21
N ARG A 227 8.66 -1.79 1.45
CA ARG A 227 8.87 -0.66 0.53
C ARG A 227 9.49 -1.10 -0.80
N ALA A 228 10.40 -2.06 -0.75
CA ALA A 228 10.99 -2.64 -1.95
C ALA A 228 9.94 -3.33 -2.85
N LEU A 229 8.88 -3.90 -2.25
CA LEU A 229 7.81 -4.56 -2.99
C LEU A 229 7.04 -3.61 -3.92
N VAL A 230 6.92 -2.33 -3.57
CA VAL A 230 6.31 -1.32 -4.46
C VAL A 230 7.08 -1.22 -5.78
N ARG A 231 8.42 -1.18 -5.72
CA ARG A 231 9.25 -1.17 -6.93
C ARG A 231 9.12 -2.44 -7.75
N VAL A 232 9.01 -3.59 -7.07
CA VAL A 232 8.78 -4.88 -7.75
C VAL A 232 7.46 -4.86 -8.54
N VAL A 233 6.38 -4.26 -7.99
CA VAL A 233 5.11 -4.14 -8.70
C VAL A 233 5.25 -3.26 -9.95
N ASP A 234 5.94 -2.13 -9.85
CA ASP A 234 6.18 -1.23 -10.98
C ASP A 234 7.01 -1.90 -12.08
N ASP A 235 8.09 -2.61 -11.71
CA ASP A 235 8.94 -3.35 -12.64
C ASP A 235 8.20 -4.50 -13.31
N LEU A 236 7.36 -5.24 -12.57
CA LEU A 236 6.52 -6.31 -13.12
C LEU A 236 5.47 -5.76 -14.09
N GLY A 237 4.88 -4.61 -13.79
CA GLY A 237 3.98 -3.90 -14.70
C GLY A 237 4.68 -3.57 -16.02
N TRP A 238 5.86 -2.98 -15.94
CA TRP A 238 6.65 -2.68 -17.13
C TRP A 238 7.05 -3.94 -17.93
N LEU A 239 7.49 -5.00 -17.25
CA LEU A 239 7.82 -6.26 -17.91
C LEU A 239 6.60 -6.88 -18.59
N SER A 240 5.40 -6.75 -17.99
CA SER A 240 4.16 -7.28 -18.56
C SER A 240 3.78 -6.61 -19.88
N ASP A 241 4.10 -5.32 -20.03
CA ASP A 241 3.84 -4.55 -21.25
C ASP A 241 4.88 -4.85 -22.35
N ARG A 242 6.11 -5.22 -21.98
CA ARG A 242 7.23 -5.40 -22.90
C ARG A 242 7.46 -6.85 -23.34
N ILE A 243 7.17 -7.81 -22.48
CA ILE A 243 7.31 -9.22 -22.84
C ILE A 243 6.14 -9.62 -23.74
N THR A 244 6.44 -9.84 -25.02
CA THR A 244 5.52 -10.34 -26.06
C THR A 244 5.81 -11.83 -26.34
N ASP A 245 5.04 -12.43 -27.22
CA ASP A 245 5.22 -13.84 -27.59
C ASP A 245 6.55 -14.09 -28.33
N ASP A 246 7.07 -13.05 -29.00
CA ASP A 246 8.36 -13.11 -29.70
C ASP A 246 9.57 -12.80 -28.82
N THR A 247 9.35 -12.24 -27.63
CA THR A 247 10.43 -11.84 -26.72
C THR A 247 11.33 -13.01 -26.33
N GLY A 248 10.77 -14.21 -26.18
CA GLY A 248 11.56 -15.41 -25.89
C GLY A 248 12.57 -15.74 -27.00
N ARG A 249 12.23 -15.50 -28.26
CA ARG A 249 13.16 -15.63 -29.40
C ARG A 249 14.18 -14.48 -29.43
N LEU A 250 13.71 -13.27 -29.16
CA LEU A 250 14.57 -12.09 -29.11
C LEU A 250 15.68 -12.23 -28.04
N LEU A 251 15.38 -12.78 -26.86
CA LEU A 251 16.36 -12.93 -25.78
C LEU A 251 17.50 -13.92 -26.11
N GLY A 252 17.30 -14.86 -27.01
CA GLY A 252 18.32 -15.82 -27.40
C GLY A 252 18.91 -16.60 -26.21
N ALA A 253 20.20 -16.60 -26.05
CA ALA A 253 20.91 -17.28 -24.96
C ALA A 253 20.59 -16.72 -23.57
N VAL A 254 20.12 -15.48 -23.48
CA VAL A 254 19.76 -14.82 -22.22
C VAL A 254 18.38 -15.27 -21.72
N LYS A 255 17.57 -15.95 -22.55
CA LYS A 255 16.21 -16.39 -22.23
C LYS A 255 16.16 -17.28 -20.98
N GLU A 256 16.90 -18.39 -20.99
CA GLU A 256 16.85 -19.36 -19.89
C GLU A 256 17.31 -18.77 -18.55
N PRO A 257 18.43 -18.04 -18.47
CA PRO A 257 18.81 -17.34 -17.24
C PRO A 257 17.76 -16.31 -16.76
N ALA A 258 17.13 -15.58 -17.67
CA ALA A 258 16.07 -14.63 -17.32
C ALA A 258 14.82 -15.33 -16.75
N VAL A 259 14.41 -16.44 -17.37
CA VAL A 259 13.33 -17.30 -16.87
C VAL A 259 13.66 -17.84 -15.48
N ARG A 260 14.87 -18.31 -15.26
CA ARG A 260 15.32 -18.81 -13.96
C ARG A 260 15.25 -17.74 -12.89
N VAL A 261 15.72 -16.52 -13.16
CA VAL A 261 15.59 -15.38 -12.23
C VAL A 261 14.12 -15.10 -11.88
N LEU A 262 13.21 -15.12 -12.85
CA LEU A 262 11.77 -14.91 -12.59
C LEU A 262 11.17 -16.05 -11.76
N ARG A 263 11.54 -17.31 -12.02
CA ARG A 263 11.07 -18.49 -11.26
C ARG A 263 11.57 -18.46 -9.81
N ASP A 264 12.86 -18.19 -9.61
CA ASP A 264 13.45 -18.11 -8.27
C ASP A 264 12.94 -16.88 -7.50
N SER A 265 12.71 -15.76 -8.19
CA SER A 265 12.03 -14.60 -7.61
C SER A 265 10.62 -14.96 -7.11
N ALA A 266 9.85 -15.70 -7.92
CA ALA A 266 8.53 -16.18 -7.52
C ALA A 266 8.61 -17.16 -6.34
N ALA A 267 9.61 -18.02 -6.29
CA ALA A 267 9.83 -18.95 -5.18
C ALA A 267 10.11 -18.21 -3.87
N VAL A 268 11.01 -17.21 -3.89
CA VAL A 268 11.32 -16.36 -2.72
C VAL A 268 10.07 -15.61 -2.23
N LEU A 269 9.29 -15.02 -3.15
CA LEU A 269 8.08 -14.26 -2.82
C LEU A 269 6.97 -15.13 -2.20
N ARG A 270 6.86 -16.41 -2.57
CA ARG A 270 5.85 -17.35 -2.04
C ARG A 270 6.13 -17.81 -0.61
N LEU A 271 7.39 -17.77 -0.17
CA LEU A 271 7.76 -18.29 1.14
C LEU A 271 7.30 -17.35 2.27
N ARG A 272 6.62 -17.92 3.27
CA ARG A 272 6.09 -17.19 4.43
C ARG A 272 7.15 -16.95 5.50
N SER A 273 8.02 -17.93 5.73
CA SER A 273 9.10 -17.83 6.71
C SER A 273 10.22 -16.92 6.22
N VAL A 274 10.64 -15.96 7.06
CA VAL A 274 11.77 -15.07 6.77
C VAL A 274 13.06 -15.88 6.58
N SER A 275 13.31 -16.89 7.42
CA SER A 275 14.48 -17.76 7.32
C SER A 275 14.49 -18.54 6.01
N ALA A 276 13.36 -19.14 5.62
CA ALA A 276 13.22 -19.87 4.35
C ALA A 276 13.41 -18.95 3.13
N ARG A 277 12.96 -17.67 3.21
CA ARG A 277 13.21 -16.68 2.15
C ARG A 277 14.69 -16.38 1.97
N VAL A 278 15.41 -16.22 3.08
CA VAL A 278 16.85 -15.96 3.04
C VAL A 278 17.60 -17.16 2.47
N GLU A 279 17.27 -18.37 2.88
CA GLU A 279 17.83 -19.60 2.34
C GLU A 279 17.60 -19.72 0.82
N ARG A 280 16.34 -19.55 0.39
CA ARG A 280 15.98 -19.59 -1.03
C ARG A 280 16.56 -18.44 -1.84
N SER A 281 16.92 -17.32 -1.22
CA SER A 281 17.57 -16.19 -1.89
C SER A 281 18.99 -16.50 -2.38
N ALA A 282 19.60 -17.60 -1.94
CA ALA A 282 20.88 -18.09 -2.47
C ALA A 282 20.73 -18.56 -3.92
N ASP A 283 19.69 -19.34 -4.22
CA ASP A 283 19.41 -19.81 -5.59
C ASP A 283 19.15 -18.61 -6.52
N LEU A 284 18.41 -17.61 -6.04
CA LEU A 284 18.20 -16.38 -6.80
C LEU A 284 19.51 -15.59 -7.03
N ARG A 285 20.45 -15.61 -6.09
CA ARG A 285 21.79 -15.02 -6.28
C ARG A 285 22.54 -15.72 -7.41
N ASP A 286 22.53 -17.04 -7.40
CA ASP A 286 23.22 -17.86 -8.40
C ASP A 286 22.61 -17.62 -9.79
N ALA A 287 21.28 -17.60 -9.90
CA ALA A 287 20.57 -17.26 -11.13
C ALA A 287 20.89 -15.83 -11.64
N LEU A 288 21.00 -14.86 -10.75
CA LEU A 288 21.40 -13.49 -11.10
C LEU A 288 22.86 -13.40 -11.59
N THR A 289 23.76 -14.22 -11.00
CA THR A 289 25.18 -14.29 -11.41
C THR A 289 25.29 -14.93 -12.78
N GLU A 290 24.56 -16.02 -13.01
CA GLU A 290 24.47 -16.69 -14.30
C GLU A 290 23.91 -15.76 -15.38
N LEU A 291 22.80 -15.09 -15.13
CA LEU A 291 22.22 -14.12 -16.05
C LEU A 291 23.23 -13.03 -16.42
N ARG A 292 23.96 -12.49 -15.44
CA ARG A 292 24.98 -11.46 -15.69
C ARG A 292 26.12 -11.98 -16.57
N SER A 293 26.64 -13.16 -16.28
CA SER A 293 27.79 -13.72 -17.01
C SER A 293 27.44 -14.05 -18.47
N ILE A 294 26.30 -14.70 -18.70
CA ILE A 294 25.81 -15.04 -20.04
C ILE A 294 25.46 -13.76 -20.82
N ALA A 295 24.77 -12.81 -20.19
CA ALA A 295 24.42 -11.56 -20.82
C ALA A 295 25.65 -10.75 -21.24
N GLN A 296 26.68 -10.66 -20.39
CA GLN A 296 27.92 -9.94 -20.75
C GLN A 296 28.67 -10.56 -21.95
N GLY A 297 28.73 -11.88 -22.04
CA GLY A 297 29.28 -12.57 -23.20
C GLY A 297 28.49 -12.24 -24.46
N HIS A 298 27.18 -12.39 -24.38
CA HIS A 298 26.28 -12.21 -25.52
C HIS A 298 26.23 -10.77 -26.02
N TRP A 299 26.29 -9.77 -25.10
CA TRP A 299 26.38 -8.35 -25.52
C TRP A 299 27.66 -8.04 -26.30
N ARG A 300 28.75 -8.72 -26.02
CA ARG A 300 29.99 -8.55 -26.79
C ARG A 300 29.86 -9.14 -28.21
N GLU A 301 29.28 -10.33 -28.33
CA GLU A 301 28.99 -10.95 -29.61
C GLU A 301 28.05 -10.06 -30.46
N ASP A 302 26.96 -9.58 -29.88
CA ASP A 302 26.00 -8.72 -30.56
C ASP A 302 26.64 -7.40 -31.06
N ILE A 303 27.51 -6.78 -30.24
CA ILE A 303 28.19 -5.55 -30.65
C ILE A 303 29.20 -5.87 -31.78
N THR A 304 29.86 -7.00 -31.71
CA THR A 304 30.78 -7.42 -32.78
C THR A 304 30.03 -7.67 -34.09
N GLU A 305 28.86 -8.33 -34.04
CA GLU A 305 27.99 -8.53 -35.17
C GLU A 305 27.51 -7.20 -35.74
N LEU A 306 27.00 -6.30 -34.90
CA LEU A 306 26.53 -4.94 -35.25
C LEU A 306 27.62 -4.15 -35.97
N LEU A 307 28.85 -4.19 -35.47
CA LEU A 307 29.97 -3.47 -36.06
C LEU A 307 30.47 -4.12 -37.38
N GLY A 308 30.27 -5.44 -37.52
CA GLY A 308 30.63 -6.21 -38.72
C GLY A 308 29.59 -6.14 -39.85
N GLU A 309 28.38 -5.66 -39.59
CA GLU A 309 27.34 -5.59 -40.59
C GLU A 309 27.73 -4.76 -41.84
N SER A 310 27.36 -5.28 -43.01
CA SER A 310 27.74 -4.66 -44.30
C SER A 310 26.95 -3.42 -44.65
N SER A 311 25.73 -3.25 -44.09
CA SER A 311 24.85 -2.11 -44.39
C SER A 311 24.33 -1.47 -43.10
N ASP A 312 24.14 -0.15 -43.10
CA ASP A 312 23.58 0.60 -42.00
C ASP A 312 22.15 0.20 -41.65
N PRO A 313 21.21 -0.08 -42.58
CA PRO A 313 19.88 -0.55 -42.23
C PRO A 313 19.87 -1.87 -41.48
N ALA A 314 20.73 -2.86 -41.86
CA ALA A 314 20.85 -4.13 -41.16
C ALA A 314 21.45 -3.94 -39.78
N ALA A 315 22.48 -3.12 -39.65
CA ALA A 315 23.08 -2.77 -38.35
C ALA A 315 22.09 -2.09 -37.40
N VAL A 316 21.25 -1.21 -37.91
CA VAL A 316 20.19 -0.56 -37.10
C VAL A 316 19.16 -1.57 -36.59
N GLU A 317 18.77 -2.56 -37.38
CA GLU A 317 17.86 -3.63 -36.95
C GLU A 317 18.50 -4.50 -35.85
N VAL A 318 19.74 -4.94 -36.04
CA VAL A 318 20.52 -5.66 -35.02
C VAL A 318 20.63 -4.84 -33.75
N GLY A 319 20.96 -3.55 -33.88
CA GLY A 319 21.06 -2.62 -32.74
C GLY A 319 19.77 -2.42 -31.98
N ARG A 320 18.64 -2.26 -32.65
CA ARG A 320 17.31 -2.18 -31.98
C ARG A 320 17.01 -3.44 -31.19
N ASN A 321 17.29 -4.61 -31.74
CA ASN A 321 17.10 -5.89 -31.06
C ASN A 321 18.01 -6.01 -29.85
N LEU A 322 19.28 -5.62 -29.98
CA LEU A 322 20.24 -5.58 -28.88
C LEU A 322 19.76 -4.68 -27.74
N LEU A 323 19.38 -3.43 -28.04
CA LEU A 323 18.93 -2.47 -27.03
C LEU A 323 17.68 -2.95 -26.29
N ASN A 324 16.68 -3.49 -27.02
CA ASN A 324 15.46 -4.03 -26.41
C ASN A 324 15.75 -5.25 -25.52
N ARG A 325 16.53 -6.19 -26.01
CA ARG A 325 16.98 -7.38 -25.26
C ARG A 325 17.69 -6.98 -23.97
N ARG A 326 18.59 -6.02 -24.05
CA ARG A 326 19.37 -5.53 -22.92
C ARG A 326 18.48 -4.87 -21.84
N THR A 327 17.52 -4.07 -22.25
CA THR A 327 16.59 -3.40 -21.32
C THR A 327 15.73 -4.41 -20.55
N ILE A 328 15.20 -5.44 -21.24
CA ILE A 328 14.40 -6.49 -20.60
C ILE A 328 15.25 -7.29 -19.61
N ALA A 329 16.45 -7.74 -20.02
CA ALA A 329 17.34 -8.50 -19.15
C ALA A 329 17.78 -7.70 -17.91
N ALA A 330 18.09 -6.40 -18.08
CA ALA A 330 18.47 -5.51 -16.98
C ALA A 330 17.31 -5.35 -15.98
N THR A 331 16.06 -5.15 -16.47
CA THR A 331 14.90 -5.00 -15.59
C THR A 331 14.61 -6.32 -14.84
N VAL A 332 14.69 -7.48 -15.48
CA VAL A 332 14.56 -8.78 -14.81
C VAL A 332 15.62 -8.93 -13.72
N ALA A 333 16.88 -8.58 -14.02
CA ALA A 333 17.97 -8.66 -13.04
C ALA A 333 17.77 -7.73 -11.85
N VAL A 334 17.33 -6.49 -12.09
CA VAL A 334 17.03 -5.50 -11.01
C VAL A 334 15.88 -5.98 -10.15
N THR A 335 14.78 -6.42 -10.75
CA THR A 335 13.62 -6.97 -10.02
C THR A 335 14.07 -8.13 -9.10
N GLY A 336 14.87 -9.07 -9.62
CA GLY A 336 15.41 -10.17 -8.81
C GLY A 336 16.32 -9.69 -7.66
N ARG A 337 17.21 -8.73 -7.92
CA ARG A 337 18.06 -8.13 -6.87
C ARG A 337 17.26 -7.44 -5.78
N ILE A 338 16.23 -6.66 -6.15
CA ILE A 338 15.34 -5.99 -5.19
C ILE A 338 14.64 -7.02 -4.31
N ILE A 339 14.12 -8.11 -4.89
CA ILE A 339 13.45 -9.19 -4.13
C ILE A 339 14.43 -9.85 -3.15
N ARG A 340 15.66 -10.17 -3.60
CA ARG A 340 16.72 -10.74 -2.75
C ARG A 340 17.08 -9.80 -1.60
N ASN A 341 17.32 -8.52 -1.92
CA ASN A 341 17.71 -7.51 -0.94
C ASN A 341 16.58 -7.21 0.07
N ALA A 342 15.32 -7.24 -0.39
CA ALA A 342 14.15 -7.15 0.47
C ALA A 342 14.08 -8.32 1.48
N ALA A 343 14.33 -9.54 1.02
CA ALA A 343 14.37 -10.72 1.90
C ALA A 343 15.48 -10.61 2.96
N ALA A 344 16.68 -10.17 2.56
CA ALA A 344 17.80 -9.94 3.47
C ALA A 344 17.52 -8.80 4.46
N ALA A 345 16.90 -7.72 4.01
CA ALA A 345 16.52 -6.59 4.87
C ALA A 345 15.48 -6.98 5.94
N ASP A 346 14.50 -7.82 5.57
CA ASP A 346 13.49 -8.33 6.50
C ASP A 346 14.06 -9.29 7.55
N ALA A 347 15.18 -9.94 7.26
CA ALA A 347 15.84 -10.91 8.15
C ALA A 347 16.67 -10.26 9.28
N ARG A 348 16.92 -8.96 9.20
CA ARG A 348 17.70 -8.24 10.22
C ARG A 348 17.03 -8.30 11.60
N PRO A 349 17.79 -8.35 12.70
CA PRO A 349 17.26 -8.29 14.06
C PRO A 349 16.50 -6.97 14.29
N VAL A 350 15.53 -6.97 15.20
CA VAL A 350 14.63 -5.82 15.44
C VAL A 350 15.41 -4.54 15.73
N TRP A 351 16.47 -4.61 16.56
CA TRP A 351 17.30 -3.46 16.89
C TRP A 351 18.00 -2.86 15.65
N ALA A 352 18.50 -3.70 14.75
CA ALA A 352 19.15 -3.22 13.51
C ALA A 352 18.13 -2.58 12.54
N ARG A 353 16.90 -3.07 12.54
CA ARG A 353 15.79 -2.46 11.77
C ARG A 353 15.42 -1.10 12.34
N VAL A 354 15.24 -0.98 13.67
CA VAL A 354 14.91 0.28 14.33
C VAL A 354 16.01 1.33 14.13
N LEU A 355 17.28 0.94 14.15
CA LEU A 355 18.41 1.84 13.94
C LEU A 355 18.79 2.02 12.47
N GLY A 356 18.11 1.38 11.52
CA GLY A 356 18.42 1.43 10.09
C GLY A 356 19.81 0.91 9.72
N ARG A 357 20.35 -0.05 10.49
CA ARG A 357 21.71 -0.60 10.33
C ARG A 357 21.71 -1.97 9.63
N ARG A 358 22.89 -2.40 9.18
CA ARG A 358 23.13 -3.71 8.54
C ARG A 358 22.25 -3.95 7.32
N LEU A 359 22.06 -2.94 6.49
CA LEU A 359 21.42 -3.13 5.18
C LEU A 359 22.37 -3.89 4.24
N PRO A 360 21.82 -4.65 3.26
CA PRO A 360 22.63 -5.20 2.18
C PRO A 360 23.38 -4.11 1.44
N GLU A 361 24.60 -4.37 1.02
CA GLU A 361 25.32 -3.51 0.08
C GLU A 361 24.60 -3.56 -1.27
N THR A 362 24.24 -2.39 -1.78
CA THR A 362 23.38 -2.27 -2.97
C THR A 362 23.91 -1.15 -3.86
N GLY A 363 23.72 -1.30 -5.17
CA GLY A 363 23.90 -0.23 -6.14
C GLY A 363 22.74 0.79 -6.11
N ALA A 364 22.84 1.82 -6.95
CA ALA A 364 21.80 2.85 -7.03
C ALA A 364 20.44 2.27 -7.47
N ALA A 365 20.44 1.26 -8.34
CA ALA A 365 19.23 0.67 -8.90
C ALA A 365 18.48 -0.28 -7.94
N ASP A 366 19.18 -0.94 -7.02
CA ASP A 366 18.60 -1.93 -6.11
C ASP A 366 18.71 -1.56 -4.63
N TRP A 367 18.98 -0.28 -4.37
CA TRP A 367 19.12 0.26 -3.01
C TRP A 367 17.83 0.11 -2.18
N VAL A 368 18.03 -0.39 -0.95
CA VAL A 368 16.95 -0.58 0.03
C VAL A 368 17.07 0.48 1.11
N MET A 369 16.10 1.36 1.20
CA MET A 369 16.13 2.50 2.10
C MET A 369 16.07 2.10 3.59
N PRO A 370 16.97 2.64 4.44
CA PRO A 370 16.93 2.51 5.89
C PRO A 370 15.63 3.06 6.49
N GLU A 371 15.16 2.45 7.55
CA GLU A 371 13.97 2.89 8.27
C GLU A 371 14.11 4.32 8.82
N THR A 372 15.29 4.68 9.32
CA THR A 372 15.58 6.03 9.85
C THR A 372 15.52 7.10 8.77
N VAL A 373 16.08 6.83 7.58
CA VAL A 373 16.00 7.73 6.44
C VAL A 373 14.56 7.83 5.92
N ALA A 374 13.80 6.72 5.98
CA ALA A 374 12.38 6.75 5.64
C ALA A 374 11.58 7.67 6.57
N VAL A 375 11.82 7.60 7.88
CA VAL A 375 11.16 8.47 8.86
C VAL A 375 11.54 9.93 8.64
N THR A 376 12.81 10.23 8.38
CA THR A 376 13.25 11.62 8.12
C THR A 376 12.76 12.14 6.77
N ALA A 377 12.71 11.31 5.72
CA ALA A 377 12.15 11.68 4.42
C ALA A 377 10.63 11.87 4.50
N ILE A 378 9.92 10.99 5.23
CA ILE A 378 8.50 11.18 5.56
C ILE A 378 8.32 12.48 6.33
N ALA A 379 9.16 12.79 7.32
CA ALA A 379 9.08 14.02 8.08
C ALA A 379 9.37 15.27 7.23
N LYS A 380 10.34 15.22 6.30
CA LYS A 380 10.65 16.30 5.36
C LYS A 380 9.58 16.47 4.27
N GLY A 381 9.15 15.40 3.64
CA GLY A 381 8.03 15.39 2.69
C GLY A 381 6.73 15.87 3.36
N PHE A 382 6.60 15.60 4.65
CA PHE A 382 5.54 16.11 5.51
C PHE A 382 5.59 17.64 5.65
N LEU A 383 6.77 18.23 5.70
CA LEU A 383 6.96 19.69 5.73
C LEU A 383 6.57 20.34 4.39
N ALA A 384 6.72 19.65 3.27
CA ALA A 384 6.33 20.11 1.94
C ALA A 384 4.82 19.87 1.65
N THR A 385 4.26 18.74 2.12
CA THR A 385 2.85 18.37 1.99
C THR A 385 1.98 18.93 3.14
N LYS A 386 2.54 19.79 3.97
CA LYS A 386 1.97 20.33 5.23
C LYS A 386 0.50 20.75 5.16
N ALA A 387 0.05 21.29 4.04
CA ALA A 387 -1.27 21.87 3.97
C ALA A 387 -2.40 20.83 3.99
N VAL A 388 -2.23 19.65 3.35
CA VAL A 388 -3.34 18.72 3.14
C VAL A 388 -3.50 17.74 4.29
N VAL A 389 -2.42 17.11 4.76
CA VAL A 389 -2.47 16.17 5.89
C VAL A 389 -2.85 16.88 7.18
N LEU A 390 -2.23 18.04 7.45
CA LEU A 390 -2.57 18.85 8.61
C LEU A 390 -4.02 19.32 8.53
N ARG A 391 -4.49 19.75 7.37
CA ARG A 391 -5.88 20.16 7.16
C ARG A 391 -6.86 19.01 7.38
N ASN A 392 -6.52 17.79 6.91
CA ASN A 392 -7.35 16.61 7.15
C ASN A 392 -7.37 16.21 8.63
N SER A 393 -6.22 16.28 9.31
CA SER A 393 -6.14 16.03 10.76
C SER A 393 -6.94 17.06 11.56
N LEU A 394 -6.80 18.34 11.21
CA LEU A 394 -7.58 19.43 11.82
C LEU A 394 -9.08 19.28 11.54
N ARG A 395 -9.47 18.95 10.30
CA ARG A 395 -10.87 18.70 9.95
C ARG A 395 -11.46 17.56 10.78
N THR A 396 -10.75 16.44 10.88
CA THR A 396 -11.23 15.27 11.62
C THR A 396 -11.26 15.56 13.11
N GLY A 397 -10.21 16.19 13.66
CA GLY A 397 -10.17 16.61 15.07
C GLY A 397 -11.30 17.58 15.42
N LEU A 398 -11.55 18.59 14.58
CA LEU A 398 -12.64 19.54 14.77
C LEU A 398 -14.01 18.86 14.67
N GLY A 399 -14.20 17.97 13.71
CA GLY A 399 -15.46 17.24 13.56
C GLY A 399 -15.77 16.34 14.74
N LEU A 400 -14.76 15.66 15.29
CA LEU A 400 -14.92 14.85 16.49
C LEU A 400 -15.16 15.70 17.74
N ALA A 401 -14.46 16.82 17.88
CA ALA A 401 -14.67 17.77 18.96
C ALA A 401 -16.08 18.36 18.94
N LEU A 402 -16.57 18.77 17.75
CA LEU A 402 -17.95 19.26 17.59
C LEU A 402 -18.97 18.15 17.86
N ALA A 403 -18.71 16.90 17.46
CA ALA A 403 -19.58 15.79 17.80
C ALA A 403 -19.67 15.61 19.33
N VAL A 404 -18.55 15.69 20.06
CA VAL A 404 -18.54 15.68 21.55
C VAL A 404 -19.26 16.89 22.10
N ALA A 405 -19.07 18.11 21.55
CA ALA A 405 -19.76 19.30 22.01
C ALA A 405 -21.28 19.18 21.87
N VAL A 406 -21.75 18.63 20.75
CA VAL A 406 -23.19 18.40 20.52
C VAL A 406 -23.79 17.48 21.58
N THR A 407 -23.06 16.45 22.02
CA THR A 407 -23.54 15.53 23.07
C THR A 407 -23.66 16.18 24.45
N HIS A 408 -22.98 17.30 24.69
CA HIS A 408 -23.08 18.05 25.94
C HIS A 408 -24.09 19.19 25.86
N ILE A 409 -24.38 19.71 24.68
CA ILE A 409 -25.35 20.80 24.50
C ILE A 409 -26.78 20.24 24.40
N PHE A 410 -26.97 19.13 23.74
CA PHE A 410 -28.25 18.46 23.59
C PHE A 410 -28.35 17.26 24.54
N PRO A 411 -29.50 16.99 25.15
CA PRO A 411 -29.69 15.85 26.05
C PRO A 411 -29.73 14.52 25.23
N VAL A 412 -28.56 14.05 24.84
CA VAL A 412 -28.40 12.78 24.10
C VAL A 412 -28.14 11.68 25.10
N GLU A 413 -29.00 10.65 25.15
CA GLU A 413 -28.89 9.58 26.15
C GLU A 413 -27.60 8.75 26.00
N HIS A 414 -27.09 8.60 24.77
CA HIS A 414 -25.91 7.80 24.46
C HIS A 414 -24.94 8.53 23.51
N GLY A 415 -24.43 9.68 23.91
CA GLY A 415 -23.64 10.60 23.08
C GLY A 415 -22.43 9.99 22.35
N PHE A 416 -21.87 8.87 22.82
CA PHE A 416 -20.78 8.21 22.10
C PHE A 416 -21.18 7.70 20.70
N TRP A 417 -22.48 7.45 20.41
CA TRP A 417 -22.98 7.09 19.07
C TRP A 417 -22.90 8.24 18.10
N VAL A 418 -23.13 9.47 18.57
CA VAL A 418 -22.98 10.69 17.76
C VAL A 418 -21.54 10.80 17.27
N VAL A 419 -20.58 10.57 18.17
CA VAL A 419 -19.15 10.65 17.82
C VAL A 419 -18.73 9.52 16.88
N LEU A 420 -19.23 8.30 17.09
CA LEU A 420 -19.00 7.18 16.18
C LEU A 420 -19.63 7.42 14.79
N GLY A 421 -20.83 7.99 14.74
CA GLY A 421 -21.47 8.43 13.50
C GLY A 421 -20.62 9.46 12.75
N ALA A 422 -20.18 10.51 13.43
CA ALA A 422 -19.28 11.53 12.87
C ALA A 422 -17.95 10.92 12.39
N MET A 423 -17.34 10.01 13.16
CA MET A 423 -16.10 9.32 12.80
C MET A 423 -16.24 8.46 11.53
N SER A 424 -17.41 7.84 11.34
CA SER A 424 -17.70 7.03 10.14
C SER A 424 -17.82 7.90 8.89
N VAL A 425 -18.30 9.13 9.02
CA VAL A 425 -18.50 10.09 7.92
C VAL A 425 -17.22 10.85 7.60
N LEU A 426 -16.49 11.33 8.60
CA LEU A 426 -15.28 12.17 8.42
C LEU A 426 -14.12 11.45 7.74
N ARG A 427 -14.11 10.14 7.73
CA ARG A 427 -13.11 9.31 7.03
C ARG A 427 -13.28 9.35 5.51
N SER A 428 -14.43 9.71 4.98
CA SER A 428 -14.70 9.74 3.55
C SER A 428 -14.25 11.05 2.91
N SER A 429 -13.94 10.99 1.59
CA SER A 429 -13.72 12.20 0.81
C SER A 429 -14.97 13.08 0.82
N ALA A 430 -14.77 14.38 0.71
CA ALA A 430 -15.88 15.34 0.69
C ALA A 430 -16.91 15.03 -0.42
N LEU A 431 -16.47 14.54 -1.60
CA LEU A 431 -17.33 14.16 -2.73
C LEU A 431 -18.19 12.92 -2.47
N THR A 432 -17.72 11.99 -1.65
CA THR A 432 -18.46 10.75 -1.31
C THR A 432 -19.17 10.82 0.05
N THR A 433 -18.98 11.92 0.79
CA THR A 433 -19.55 12.08 2.13
C THR A 433 -21.07 11.95 2.11
N GLY A 434 -21.77 12.62 1.20
CA GLY A 434 -23.24 12.57 1.13
C GLY A 434 -23.79 11.17 0.89
N THR A 435 -23.24 10.43 -0.06
CA THR A 435 -23.69 9.07 -0.34
C THR A 435 -23.33 8.08 0.75
N ARG A 436 -22.20 8.27 1.45
CA ARG A 436 -21.82 7.42 2.59
C ARG A 436 -22.65 7.70 3.84
N VAL A 437 -22.98 8.96 4.09
CA VAL A 437 -23.92 9.33 5.14
C VAL A 437 -25.27 8.64 4.94
N LEU A 438 -25.84 8.79 3.74
CA LEU A 438 -27.10 8.14 3.42
C LEU A 438 -27.03 6.61 3.60
N ARG A 439 -25.93 6.00 3.17
CA ARG A 439 -25.70 4.56 3.35
C ARG A 439 -25.51 4.18 4.82
N ALA A 440 -24.85 4.99 5.63
CA ALA A 440 -24.67 4.73 7.06
C ALA A 440 -26.01 4.80 7.80
N VAL A 441 -26.78 5.86 7.57
CA VAL A 441 -28.11 6.05 8.16
C VAL A 441 -29.07 4.97 7.70
N ALA A 442 -29.14 4.68 6.40
CA ALA A 442 -29.98 3.61 5.86
C ALA A 442 -29.63 2.24 6.46
N GLY A 443 -28.32 1.93 6.56
CA GLY A 443 -27.86 0.68 7.17
C GLY A 443 -28.23 0.58 8.64
N THR A 444 -28.07 1.67 9.41
CA THR A 444 -28.46 1.73 10.82
C THR A 444 -29.97 1.56 10.97
N ALA A 445 -30.77 2.24 10.14
CA ALA A 445 -32.22 2.12 10.16
C ALA A 445 -32.70 0.69 9.82
N VAL A 446 -32.14 0.08 8.78
CA VAL A 446 -32.42 -1.32 8.44
C VAL A 446 -32.05 -2.26 9.59
N GLY A 447 -30.87 -2.07 10.19
CA GLY A 447 -30.40 -2.86 11.34
C GLY A 447 -31.29 -2.68 12.58
N PHE A 448 -31.79 -1.47 12.80
CA PHE A 448 -32.77 -1.19 13.84
C PHE A 448 -34.10 -1.95 13.60
N VAL A 449 -34.67 -1.84 12.40
CA VAL A 449 -35.93 -2.53 12.07
C VAL A 449 -35.79 -4.04 12.21
N LEU A 450 -34.72 -4.63 11.66
CA LEU A 450 -34.46 -6.07 11.79
C LEU A 450 -34.26 -6.48 13.25
N GLY A 451 -33.50 -5.70 14.03
CA GLY A 451 -33.27 -5.98 15.43
C GLY A 451 -34.53 -5.81 16.29
N ALA A 452 -35.35 -4.80 16.01
CA ALA A 452 -36.63 -4.60 16.69
C ALA A 452 -37.59 -5.75 16.42
N VAL A 453 -37.68 -6.23 15.16
CA VAL A 453 -38.47 -7.40 14.79
C VAL A 453 -37.97 -8.66 15.51
N VAL A 454 -36.67 -8.87 15.59
CA VAL A 454 -36.07 -10.00 16.31
C VAL A 454 -36.43 -9.97 17.80
N ILE A 455 -36.33 -8.81 18.45
CA ILE A 455 -36.68 -8.65 19.88
C ILE A 455 -38.18 -8.84 20.10
N GLU A 456 -39.02 -8.30 19.20
CA GLU A 456 -40.48 -8.43 19.33
C GLU A 456 -40.94 -9.87 19.13
N LEU A 457 -40.35 -10.61 18.19
CA LEU A 457 -40.72 -12.00 17.89
C LEU A 457 -40.16 -12.99 18.89
N LEU A 458 -38.92 -12.83 19.34
CA LEU A 458 -38.21 -13.78 20.19
C LEU A 458 -38.25 -13.41 21.67
N GLY A 459 -38.66 -12.16 22.00
CA GLY A 459 -38.66 -11.64 23.34
C GLY A 459 -37.29 -11.19 23.84
N MET A 460 -37.25 -10.77 25.10
CA MET A 460 -36.01 -10.32 25.78
C MET A 460 -35.47 -11.41 26.73
N ASP A 461 -35.76 -12.69 26.46
CA ASP A 461 -35.22 -13.79 27.26
C ASP A 461 -33.68 -13.79 27.15
N PRO A 462 -32.95 -13.71 28.26
CA PRO A 462 -31.49 -13.72 28.27
C PRO A 462 -30.89 -14.90 27.52
N VAL A 463 -31.52 -16.10 27.59
CA VAL A 463 -31.02 -17.29 26.90
C VAL A 463 -31.05 -17.10 25.39
N VAL A 464 -32.11 -16.51 24.85
CA VAL A 464 -32.25 -16.22 23.42
C VAL A 464 -31.20 -15.18 22.99
N LEU A 465 -31.01 -14.13 23.77
CA LEU A 465 -30.01 -13.10 23.48
C LEU A 465 -28.59 -13.65 23.49
N TRP A 466 -28.27 -14.58 24.41
CA TRP A 466 -26.96 -15.26 24.43
C TRP A 466 -26.74 -16.16 23.21
N ILE A 467 -27.78 -16.82 22.70
CA ILE A 467 -27.69 -17.64 21.47
C ILE A 467 -27.52 -16.76 20.23
N LEU A 468 -28.16 -15.59 20.19
CA LEU A 468 -28.05 -14.64 19.08
C LEU A 468 -26.71 -13.91 19.03
N LEU A 469 -26.10 -13.68 20.18
CA LEU A 469 -24.86 -12.88 20.28
C LEU A 469 -23.71 -13.38 19.37
N PRO A 470 -23.35 -14.67 19.31
CA PRO A 470 -22.35 -15.17 18.37
C PRO A 470 -22.72 -14.91 16.90
N ILE A 471 -24.00 -15.04 16.54
CA ILE A 471 -24.50 -14.86 15.17
C ILE A 471 -24.34 -13.42 14.72
N VAL A 472 -24.76 -12.47 15.56
CA VAL A 472 -24.65 -11.04 15.23
C VAL A 472 -23.21 -10.55 15.30
N ALA A 473 -22.38 -11.10 16.20
CA ALA A 473 -20.95 -10.82 16.24
C ALA A 473 -20.23 -11.30 14.97
N PHE A 474 -20.59 -12.51 14.47
CA PHE A 474 -20.14 -12.99 13.18
C PHE A 474 -20.58 -12.06 12.05
N GLY A 475 -21.86 -11.70 11.99
CA GLY A 475 -22.42 -10.83 10.96
C GLY A 475 -21.75 -9.45 10.93
N SER A 476 -21.51 -8.85 12.11
CA SER A 476 -20.90 -7.53 12.23
C SER A 476 -19.46 -7.48 11.74
N ALA A 477 -18.73 -8.59 11.81
CA ALA A 477 -17.35 -8.70 11.33
C ALA A 477 -17.25 -9.17 9.87
N TYR A 478 -18.19 -10.02 9.38
CA TYR A 478 -18.14 -10.62 8.05
C TYR A 478 -18.81 -9.77 6.96
N VAL A 479 -20.00 -9.25 7.26
CA VAL A 479 -20.87 -8.61 6.27
C VAL A 479 -20.26 -7.31 5.68
N PRO A 480 -19.59 -6.44 6.46
CA PRO A 480 -18.99 -5.23 5.92
C PRO A 480 -17.92 -5.48 4.87
N GLU A 481 -17.16 -6.56 5.02
CA GLU A 481 -16.04 -6.93 4.16
C GLU A 481 -16.51 -7.62 2.86
N VAL A 482 -17.53 -8.45 2.94
CA VAL A 482 -17.91 -9.35 1.85
C VAL A 482 -19.11 -8.85 1.03
N TYR A 483 -20.01 -8.08 1.65
CA TYR A 483 -21.25 -7.66 0.98
C TYR A 483 -21.31 -6.16 0.71
N SER A 484 -21.51 -5.34 1.74
CA SER A 484 -21.60 -3.89 1.58
C SER A 484 -21.50 -3.15 2.91
N PHE A 485 -21.12 -1.87 2.81
CA PHE A 485 -21.09 -0.99 3.97
C PHE A 485 -22.46 -0.84 4.64
N VAL A 486 -23.55 -0.77 3.87
CA VAL A 486 -24.94 -0.68 4.39
C VAL A 486 -25.30 -1.90 5.21
N ALA A 487 -25.07 -3.09 4.66
CA ALA A 487 -25.34 -4.36 5.33
C ALA A 487 -24.45 -4.53 6.58
N GLY A 488 -23.21 -4.05 6.53
CA GLY A 488 -22.30 -4.03 7.67
C GLY A 488 -22.80 -3.15 8.81
N GLN A 489 -23.31 -1.95 8.50
CA GLN A 489 -23.95 -1.07 9.50
C GLN A 489 -25.19 -1.70 10.12
N ALA A 490 -26.00 -2.39 9.31
CA ALA A 490 -27.17 -3.10 9.81
C ALA A 490 -26.78 -4.23 10.79
N ALA A 491 -25.82 -5.07 10.42
CA ALA A 491 -25.32 -6.15 11.27
C ALA A 491 -24.70 -5.63 12.58
N PHE A 492 -23.93 -4.53 12.49
CA PHE A 492 -23.35 -3.90 13.67
C PHE A 492 -24.43 -3.30 14.58
N THR A 493 -25.50 -2.72 14.02
CA THR A 493 -26.62 -2.18 14.80
C THR A 493 -27.37 -3.30 15.54
N MET A 494 -27.61 -4.42 14.89
CA MET A 494 -28.18 -5.61 15.54
C MET A 494 -27.32 -6.13 16.69
N MET A 495 -25.99 -6.22 16.48
CA MET A 495 -25.06 -6.64 17.52
C MET A 495 -25.12 -5.71 18.74
N VAL A 496 -25.14 -4.40 18.51
CA VAL A 496 -25.26 -3.40 19.57
C VAL A 496 -26.57 -3.56 20.33
N LEU A 497 -27.70 -3.68 19.62
CA LEU A 497 -29.02 -3.83 20.22
C LEU A 497 -29.11 -5.06 21.15
N ILE A 498 -28.56 -6.20 20.71
CA ILE A 498 -28.50 -7.41 21.52
C ILE A 498 -27.60 -7.23 22.74
N ASN A 499 -26.40 -6.66 22.57
CA ASN A 499 -25.48 -6.42 23.69
C ASN A 499 -26.07 -5.48 24.74
N PHE A 500 -26.71 -4.38 24.32
CA PHE A 500 -27.33 -3.45 25.27
C PHE A 500 -28.48 -4.11 26.05
N ASN A 501 -29.31 -4.91 25.39
CA ASN A 501 -30.39 -5.61 26.06
C ASN A 501 -29.89 -6.71 27.02
N LEU A 502 -28.68 -7.25 26.83
CA LEU A 502 -28.03 -8.12 27.80
C LEU A 502 -27.53 -7.37 29.05
N ILE A 503 -27.11 -6.09 28.91
CA ILE A 503 -26.62 -5.26 30.01
C ILE A 503 -27.81 -4.63 30.75
N VAL A 504 -28.72 -4.00 30.02
CA VAL A 504 -29.92 -3.33 30.53
C VAL A 504 -31.08 -3.62 29.57
N PRO A 505 -32.10 -4.39 29.97
CA PRO A 505 -33.22 -4.76 29.10
C PRO A 505 -34.14 -3.55 28.84
N THR A 506 -33.84 -2.81 27.79
CA THR A 506 -34.61 -1.61 27.35
C THR A 506 -35.42 -1.83 26.08
N GLY A 507 -35.35 -3.05 25.51
CA GLY A 507 -36.07 -3.42 24.30
C GLY A 507 -35.50 -2.74 23.04
N TRP A 508 -36.38 -2.48 22.08
CA TRP A 508 -36.00 -1.89 20.79
C TRP A 508 -35.65 -0.39 20.86
N LYS A 509 -35.98 0.31 21.96
CA LYS A 509 -35.77 1.76 22.13
C LYS A 509 -34.30 2.17 21.92
N VAL A 510 -33.34 1.37 22.38
CA VAL A 510 -31.89 1.63 22.17
C VAL A 510 -31.54 1.70 20.68
N GLY A 511 -32.21 0.91 19.85
CA GLY A 511 -31.99 0.94 18.40
C GLY A 511 -32.48 2.25 17.76
N LEU A 512 -33.60 2.80 18.22
CA LEU A 512 -34.14 4.07 17.74
C LEU A 512 -33.21 5.24 18.14
N ILE A 513 -32.81 5.30 19.40
CA ILE A 513 -31.84 6.29 19.90
C ILE A 513 -30.57 6.25 19.07
N ARG A 514 -30.09 5.06 18.73
CA ARG A 514 -28.91 4.91 17.88
C ARG A 514 -29.10 5.49 16.47
N VAL A 515 -30.29 5.37 15.85
CA VAL A 515 -30.57 5.98 14.55
C VAL A 515 -30.51 7.50 14.64
N GLU A 516 -31.13 8.06 15.66
CA GLU A 516 -31.12 9.52 15.92
C GLU A 516 -29.69 10.03 16.13
N ASP A 517 -28.92 9.38 16.99
CA ASP A 517 -27.54 9.75 17.29
C ASP A 517 -26.61 9.66 16.06
N VAL A 518 -26.76 8.61 15.24
CA VAL A 518 -25.99 8.47 13.99
C VAL A 518 -26.37 9.57 12.99
N VAL A 519 -27.65 9.96 12.90
CA VAL A 519 -28.08 11.07 12.05
C VAL A 519 -27.46 12.40 12.51
N VAL A 520 -27.50 12.67 13.81
CA VAL A 520 -26.87 13.88 14.39
C VAL A 520 -25.38 13.89 14.13
N GLY A 521 -24.68 12.78 14.40
CA GLY A 521 -23.24 12.65 14.13
C GLY A 521 -22.90 12.82 12.65
N ALA A 522 -23.74 12.27 11.77
CA ALA A 522 -23.60 12.42 10.33
C ALA A 522 -23.79 13.87 9.86
N MET A 523 -24.75 14.59 10.41
CA MET A 523 -24.95 16.02 10.12
C MET A 523 -23.75 16.86 10.54
N VAL A 524 -23.19 16.62 11.72
CA VAL A 524 -21.95 17.26 12.18
C VAL A 524 -20.80 16.96 11.21
N GLY A 525 -20.64 15.69 10.82
CA GLY A 525 -19.63 15.27 9.85
C GLY A 525 -19.76 15.95 8.49
N ILE A 526 -20.99 16.12 7.97
CA ILE A 526 -21.27 16.86 6.73
C ILE A 526 -20.92 18.34 6.90
N ALA A 527 -21.42 18.99 7.95
CA ALA A 527 -21.19 20.41 8.20
C ALA A 527 -19.68 20.73 8.21
N VAL A 528 -18.90 19.96 8.95
CA VAL A 528 -17.43 20.12 9.00
C VAL A 528 -16.78 19.80 7.66
N SER A 529 -17.25 18.78 6.93
CA SER A 529 -16.70 18.42 5.63
C SER A 529 -16.96 19.49 4.56
N VAL A 530 -18.11 20.18 4.62
CA VAL A 530 -18.45 21.29 3.71
C VAL A 530 -17.64 22.54 4.07
N LEU A 531 -17.55 22.87 5.37
CA LEU A 531 -16.85 24.05 5.85
C LEU A 531 -15.34 24.02 5.60
N LEU A 532 -14.75 22.84 5.76
CA LEU A 532 -13.31 22.59 5.60
C LEU A 532 -13.02 21.76 4.35
N TRP A 533 -13.71 22.06 3.23
CA TRP A 533 -13.55 21.34 1.98
C TRP A 533 -12.08 21.30 1.54
N PRO A 534 -11.46 20.13 1.37
CA PRO A 534 -10.10 20.04 0.86
C PRO A 534 -10.10 20.34 -0.64
N ARG A 535 -9.74 21.56 -1.01
CA ARG A 535 -9.45 21.92 -2.40
C ARG A 535 -7.98 21.58 -2.66
N GLY A 536 -7.67 20.69 -3.59
CA GLY A 536 -6.30 20.55 -4.08
C GLY A 536 -5.65 19.17 -4.09
N ALA A 537 -6.34 18.04 -3.85
CA ALA A 537 -5.70 16.73 -3.95
C ALA A 537 -5.22 16.41 -5.37
N SER A 538 -5.94 16.83 -6.41
CA SER A 538 -5.49 16.70 -7.80
C SER A 538 -4.31 17.61 -8.12
N SER A 539 -4.31 18.84 -7.60
CA SER A 539 -3.17 19.75 -7.79
C SER A 539 -1.93 19.28 -7.02
N ALA A 540 -2.08 18.65 -5.86
CA ALA A 540 -0.96 18.05 -5.12
C ALA A 540 -0.30 16.92 -5.92
N VAL A 541 -1.07 16.08 -6.61
CA VAL A 541 -0.53 15.04 -7.48
C VAL A 541 0.19 15.65 -8.68
N SER A 542 -0.41 16.62 -9.36
CA SER A 542 0.25 17.25 -10.52
C SER A 542 1.57 17.93 -10.10
N THR A 543 1.60 18.65 -8.99
CA THR A 543 2.82 19.27 -8.47
C THR A 543 3.88 18.24 -8.10
N ALA A 544 3.49 17.16 -7.42
CA ALA A 544 4.43 16.09 -7.07
C ALA A 544 5.01 15.39 -8.32
N VAL A 545 4.18 15.14 -9.33
CA VAL A 545 4.61 14.53 -10.61
C VAL A 545 5.55 15.47 -11.38
N GLU A 546 5.27 16.77 -11.40
CA GLU A 546 6.15 17.77 -12.03
C GLU A 546 7.50 17.86 -11.32
N GLU A 547 7.51 17.88 -10.00
CA GLU A 547 8.74 17.85 -9.20
C GLU A 547 9.55 16.58 -9.45
N ALA A 548 8.90 15.40 -9.43
CA ALA A 548 9.56 14.13 -9.70
C ALA A 548 10.15 14.06 -11.12
N ARG A 549 9.48 14.65 -12.11
CA ARG A 549 10.03 14.77 -13.49
C ARG A 549 11.23 15.69 -13.53
N SER A 550 11.17 16.85 -12.86
CA SER A 550 12.27 17.81 -12.83
C SER A 550 13.52 17.23 -12.14
N VAL A 551 13.36 16.61 -10.97
CA VAL A 551 14.45 15.98 -10.25
C VAL A 551 14.96 14.75 -11.00
N GLY A 552 14.06 13.93 -11.55
CA GLY A 552 14.40 12.78 -12.39
C GLY A 552 15.19 13.16 -13.63
N ALA A 553 14.86 14.27 -14.30
CA ALA A 553 15.61 14.80 -15.44
C ALA A 553 17.04 15.21 -15.04
N LYS A 554 17.21 15.89 -13.89
CA LYS A 554 18.54 16.26 -13.37
C LYS A 554 19.37 15.02 -13.07
N PHE A 555 18.76 14.01 -12.44
CA PHE A 555 19.42 12.76 -12.11
C PHE A 555 19.80 11.99 -13.38
N LEU A 556 18.90 11.85 -14.35
CA LEU A 556 19.17 11.20 -15.64
C LEU A 556 20.36 11.87 -16.35
N LYS A 557 20.34 13.19 -16.45
CA LYS A 557 21.42 13.96 -17.07
C LYS A 557 22.76 13.73 -16.36
N ALA A 558 22.79 13.77 -15.02
CA ALA A 558 24.01 13.53 -14.25
C ALA A 558 24.54 12.10 -14.42
N ALA A 559 23.66 11.10 -14.42
CA ALA A 559 24.01 9.69 -14.61
C ALA A 559 24.61 9.44 -16.01
N VAL A 560 24.00 10.00 -17.07
CA VAL A 560 24.54 9.88 -18.43
C VAL A 560 25.88 10.60 -18.55
N LEU A 561 26.00 11.84 -18.08
CA LEU A 561 27.27 12.60 -18.14
C LEU A 561 28.40 11.89 -17.40
N ARG A 562 28.12 11.21 -16.30
CA ARG A 562 29.14 10.40 -15.59
C ARG A 562 29.66 9.27 -16.48
N VAL A 563 28.81 8.66 -17.30
CA VAL A 563 29.22 7.57 -18.20
C VAL A 563 29.92 8.12 -19.45
N THR A 564 29.42 9.24 -20.01
CA THR A 564 29.96 9.80 -21.28
C THR A 564 31.21 10.63 -21.08
N ARG A 565 31.34 11.35 -19.96
CA ARG A 565 32.48 12.25 -19.68
C ARG A 565 33.46 11.74 -18.63
N GLY A 566 33.18 10.57 -18.06
CA GLY A 566 34.02 9.91 -17.05
C GLY A 566 33.55 10.13 -15.62
N ALA A 567 33.96 9.24 -14.72
CA ALA A 567 33.65 9.25 -13.31
C ALA A 567 34.71 10.04 -12.52
N SER A 568 34.54 11.34 -12.40
CA SER A 568 35.23 12.08 -11.34
C SER A 568 34.51 11.84 -9.99
N GLU A 569 35.24 12.12 -8.89
CA GLU A 569 34.67 12.05 -7.54
C GLU A 569 33.43 12.97 -7.42
N ASP A 570 33.55 14.22 -7.87
CA ASP A 570 32.43 15.19 -7.90
C ASP A 570 31.26 14.74 -8.74
N ALA A 571 31.48 14.07 -9.88
CA ALA A 571 30.41 13.54 -10.71
C ALA A 571 29.69 12.38 -10.02
N THR A 572 30.42 11.53 -9.31
CA THR A 572 29.88 10.39 -8.57
C THR A 572 29.07 10.87 -7.37
N ASP A 573 29.59 11.79 -6.58
CA ASP A 573 28.89 12.39 -5.43
C ASP A 573 27.62 13.11 -5.86
N ARG A 574 27.67 13.81 -6.99
CA ARG A 574 26.47 14.46 -7.57
C ARG A 574 25.39 13.45 -7.98
N VAL A 575 25.77 12.33 -8.58
CA VAL A 575 24.84 11.24 -8.94
C VAL A 575 24.23 10.64 -7.68
N ILE A 576 25.00 10.39 -6.63
CA ILE A 576 24.51 9.87 -5.35
C ILE A 576 23.51 10.84 -4.71
N ALA A 577 23.85 12.13 -4.64
CA ALA A 577 22.95 13.15 -4.09
C ALA A 577 21.64 13.23 -4.85
N LEU A 578 21.69 13.30 -6.19
CA LEU A 578 20.49 13.35 -7.04
C LEU A 578 19.68 12.06 -7.01
N SER A 579 20.27 10.89 -6.77
CA SER A 579 19.54 9.63 -6.59
C SER A 579 18.67 9.67 -5.33
N HIS A 580 19.19 10.26 -4.25
CA HIS A 580 18.42 10.46 -3.01
C HIS A 580 17.26 11.44 -3.22
N ASP A 581 17.52 12.57 -3.88
CA ASP A 581 16.47 13.56 -4.19
C ASP A 581 15.37 12.96 -5.09
N ALA A 582 15.75 12.20 -6.11
CA ALA A 582 14.82 11.53 -7.01
C ALA A 582 13.97 10.47 -6.30
N LEU A 583 14.54 9.76 -5.33
CA LEU A 583 13.82 8.81 -4.51
C LEU A 583 12.83 9.52 -3.57
N GLU A 584 13.19 10.65 -2.98
CA GLU A 584 12.31 11.48 -2.15
C GLU A 584 11.13 12.03 -2.98
N ALA A 585 11.42 12.57 -4.17
CA ALA A 585 10.40 13.06 -5.10
C ALA A 585 9.44 11.95 -5.55
N SER A 586 9.93 10.74 -5.86
CA SER A 586 9.08 9.60 -6.20
C SER A 586 8.12 9.20 -5.09
N ARG A 587 8.55 9.34 -3.83
CA ARG A 587 7.69 9.08 -2.66
C ARG A 587 6.62 10.12 -2.49
N THR A 588 6.97 11.38 -2.71
CA THR A 588 5.98 12.47 -2.67
C THR A 588 4.89 12.20 -3.70
N VAL A 589 5.22 11.65 -4.88
CA VAL A 589 4.24 11.19 -5.88
C VAL A 589 3.39 10.05 -5.32
N ASP A 590 4.01 9.02 -4.74
CA ASP A 590 3.27 7.87 -4.18
C ASP A 590 2.31 8.29 -3.07
N ASP A 591 2.73 9.20 -2.19
CA ASP A 591 1.90 9.73 -1.11
C ASP A 591 0.75 10.60 -1.64
N ALA A 592 1.03 11.46 -2.62
CA ALA A 592 0.01 12.29 -3.26
C ALA A 592 -1.03 11.44 -4.02
N VAL A 593 -0.58 10.42 -4.76
CA VAL A 593 -1.48 9.47 -5.45
C VAL A 593 -2.32 8.68 -4.46
N ARG A 594 -1.73 8.21 -3.38
CA ARG A 594 -2.46 7.50 -2.31
C ARG A 594 -3.54 8.37 -1.71
N GLN A 595 -3.19 9.60 -1.40
CA GLN A 595 -4.14 10.58 -0.86
C GLN A 595 -5.25 10.86 -1.88
N TYR A 596 -4.91 11.10 -3.15
CA TYR A 596 -5.88 11.30 -4.21
C TYR A 596 -6.83 10.10 -4.35
N LEU A 597 -6.31 8.87 -4.34
CA LEU A 597 -7.12 7.64 -4.43
C LEU A 597 -8.01 7.45 -3.18
N SER A 598 -7.53 7.82 -2.00
CA SER A 598 -8.32 7.76 -0.76
C SER A 598 -9.42 8.82 -0.73
N GLU A 599 -9.19 9.98 -1.30
CA GLU A 599 -10.14 11.09 -1.36
C GLU A 599 -11.13 10.97 -2.52
N SER A 600 -10.68 10.42 -3.66
CA SER A 600 -11.48 10.43 -4.90
C SER A 600 -12.57 9.38 -4.92
N GLY A 601 -12.92 8.61 -3.91
CA GLY A 601 -14.07 7.66 -3.86
C GLY A 601 -14.74 7.29 -5.20
N GLY A 602 -14.17 7.76 -6.30
CA GLY A 602 -14.71 7.89 -7.63
C GLY A 602 -14.43 6.70 -8.54
N THR A 603 -15.10 6.72 -9.65
CA THR A 603 -15.09 5.74 -10.73
C THR A 603 -13.66 5.41 -11.18
N THR A 604 -13.45 4.17 -11.53
CA THR A 604 -12.17 3.61 -12.01
C THR A 604 -11.59 4.40 -13.20
N GLU A 605 -12.44 5.09 -13.95
CA GLU A 605 -12.07 5.88 -15.13
C GLU A 605 -11.17 7.09 -14.83
N LEU A 606 -11.39 7.80 -13.71
CA LEU A 606 -10.58 8.95 -13.32
C LEU A 606 -9.25 8.57 -12.62
N ARG A 607 -9.14 7.33 -12.13
CA ARG A 607 -7.95 6.84 -11.45
C ARG A 607 -6.82 6.50 -12.42
N GLY A 608 -7.15 5.93 -13.58
CA GLY A 608 -6.17 5.44 -14.56
C GLY A 608 -5.17 6.50 -15.07
N PRO A 609 -5.59 7.69 -15.49
CA PRO A 609 -4.68 8.73 -15.98
C PRO A 609 -3.67 9.21 -14.93
N VAL A 610 -4.12 9.38 -13.68
CA VAL A 610 -3.28 9.85 -12.57
C VAL A 610 -2.22 8.80 -12.20
N VAL A 611 -2.61 7.54 -12.11
CA VAL A 611 -1.69 6.43 -11.82
C VAL A 611 -0.67 6.28 -12.97
N ARG A 612 -1.11 6.39 -14.24
CA ARG A 612 -0.18 6.34 -15.38
C ARG A 612 0.82 7.49 -15.39
N ALA A 613 0.40 8.71 -15.03
CA ALA A 613 1.31 9.86 -14.95
C ALA A 613 2.36 9.67 -13.84
N ALA A 614 1.94 9.13 -12.70
CA ALA A 614 2.82 8.78 -11.58
C ALA A 614 3.83 7.69 -11.99
N ASN A 615 3.37 6.60 -12.59
CA ASN A 615 4.24 5.49 -13.02
C ASN A 615 5.27 5.96 -14.05
N ARG A 616 4.88 6.84 -14.99
CA ARG A 616 5.83 7.44 -15.94
C ARG A 616 6.93 8.26 -15.25
N ALA A 617 6.60 9.03 -14.21
CA ALA A 617 7.59 9.81 -13.48
C ALA A 617 8.57 8.91 -12.69
N VAL A 618 8.05 7.86 -12.06
CA VAL A 618 8.87 6.85 -11.36
C VAL A 618 9.80 6.12 -12.33
N ARG A 619 9.38 5.87 -13.56
CA ARG A 619 10.18 5.18 -14.57
C ARG A 619 11.42 5.97 -15.01
N VAL A 620 11.34 7.30 -15.06
CA VAL A 620 12.52 8.16 -15.32
C VAL A 620 13.61 7.93 -14.27
N ARG A 621 13.20 7.88 -13.00
CA ARG A 621 14.14 7.58 -11.91
C ARG A 621 14.75 6.19 -12.06
N ALA A 622 13.93 5.17 -12.35
CA ALA A 622 14.40 3.80 -12.51
C ALA A 622 15.43 3.65 -13.64
N ALA A 623 15.19 4.29 -14.79
CA ALA A 623 16.16 4.34 -15.89
C ALA A 623 17.45 5.05 -15.50
N ALA A 624 17.35 6.19 -14.81
CA ALA A 624 18.52 6.93 -14.34
C ALA A 624 19.35 6.12 -13.32
N GLU A 625 18.71 5.35 -12.42
CA GLU A 625 19.38 4.46 -11.48
C GLU A 625 20.15 3.34 -12.21
N LEU A 626 19.53 2.74 -13.24
CA LEU A 626 20.20 1.72 -14.05
C LEU A 626 21.42 2.26 -14.79
N ILE A 627 21.34 3.49 -15.31
CA ILE A 627 22.47 4.18 -15.94
C ILE A 627 23.54 4.53 -14.91
N ALA A 628 23.14 4.95 -13.70
CA ALA A 628 24.07 5.27 -12.62
C ALA A 628 24.88 4.04 -12.14
N ASP A 629 24.35 2.83 -12.29
CA ASP A 629 25.07 1.57 -11.97
C ASP A 629 26.05 1.13 -13.07
N VAL A 630 26.03 1.80 -14.23
CA VAL A 630 26.96 1.49 -15.33
C VAL A 630 28.37 1.96 -14.95
N VAL A 631 29.35 1.05 -15.12
CA VAL A 631 30.77 1.40 -14.97
C VAL A 631 31.21 2.21 -16.19
N PRO A 632 31.67 3.46 -16.03
CA PRO A 632 32.08 4.29 -17.15
C PRO A 632 33.24 3.68 -17.95
N PRO A 633 33.19 3.75 -19.28
CA PRO A 633 34.30 3.30 -20.12
C PRO A 633 35.47 4.30 -20.05
N PRO A 634 36.70 3.89 -20.44
CA PRO A 634 37.80 4.79 -20.60
C PRO A 634 37.44 5.96 -21.50
N LEU A 635 37.95 7.16 -21.19
CA LEU A 635 37.79 8.35 -22.03
C LEU A 635 38.61 8.21 -23.31
N GLY A 636 38.05 8.67 -24.43
CA GLY A 636 38.69 8.65 -25.74
C GLY A 636 37.90 7.90 -26.83
N PRO A 637 37.59 6.61 -26.68
CA PRO A 637 36.79 5.88 -27.67
C PRO A 637 35.36 6.43 -27.81
N TYR A 638 34.86 6.40 -29.03
CA TYR A 638 33.44 6.70 -29.36
C TYR A 638 33.01 8.17 -29.04
N PRO A 639 33.69 9.21 -29.54
CA PRO A 639 33.35 10.59 -29.26
C PRO A 639 31.99 11.00 -29.85
N GLY A 640 31.70 10.65 -31.10
CA GLY A 640 30.39 10.93 -31.75
C GLY A 640 29.23 10.21 -31.08
N THR A 641 29.42 8.94 -30.68
CA THR A 641 28.44 8.17 -29.94
C THR A 641 28.08 8.81 -28.59
N ARG A 642 29.09 9.35 -27.87
CA ARG A 642 28.86 10.05 -26.60
C ARG A 642 28.09 11.36 -26.80
N GLU A 643 28.38 12.10 -27.87
CA GLU A 643 27.67 13.32 -28.21
C GLU A 643 26.18 13.03 -28.54
N VAL A 644 25.89 11.94 -29.30
CA VAL A 644 24.54 11.49 -29.59
C VAL A 644 23.78 11.14 -28.29
N LEU A 645 24.38 10.40 -27.38
CA LEU A 645 23.75 10.06 -26.09
C LEU A 645 23.44 11.31 -25.25
N GLU A 646 24.36 12.28 -25.23
CA GLU A 646 24.15 13.54 -24.52
C GLU A 646 23.03 14.38 -25.15
N ALA A 647 22.97 14.44 -26.49
CA ALA A 647 21.94 15.19 -27.23
C ALA A 647 20.53 14.59 -26.98
N HIS A 648 20.39 13.26 -27.07
CA HIS A 648 19.14 12.58 -26.76
C HIS A 648 18.73 12.74 -25.29
N THR A 649 19.70 12.69 -24.36
CA THR A 649 19.43 12.97 -22.95
C THR A 649 18.89 14.36 -22.72
N GLU A 650 19.49 15.37 -23.37
CA GLU A 650 19.01 16.75 -23.30
C GLU A 650 17.59 16.90 -23.85
N ALA A 651 17.30 16.25 -24.98
CA ALA A 651 15.98 16.25 -25.58
C ALA A 651 14.92 15.58 -24.70
N ILE A 652 15.25 14.43 -24.05
CA ILE A 652 14.37 13.77 -23.09
C ILE A 652 14.14 14.68 -21.88
N CYS A 653 15.20 15.28 -21.32
CA CYS A 653 15.12 16.18 -20.17
C CYS A 653 14.26 17.42 -20.47
N ALA A 654 14.41 18.02 -21.63
CA ALA A 654 13.59 19.14 -22.08
C ALA A 654 12.10 18.78 -22.14
N ARG A 655 11.77 17.59 -22.69
CA ARG A 655 10.40 17.07 -22.69
C ARG A 655 9.84 16.82 -21.29
N LEU A 656 10.65 16.29 -20.38
CA LEU A 656 10.24 16.05 -18.99
C LEU A 656 9.90 17.35 -18.27
N THR A 657 10.59 18.44 -18.59
CA THR A 657 10.41 19.76 -17.97
C THR A 657 9.43 20.68 -18.70
N GLY A 658 8.77 20.18 -19.76
CA GLY A 658 7.63 20.87 -20.41
C GLY A 658 7.94 21.50 -21.76
N ASP A 659 9.12 21.32 -22.34
CA ASP A 659 9.42 21.74 -23.70
C ASP A 659 8.80 20.76 -24.72
N ARG A 660 7.70 21.18 -25.32
CA ARG A 660 6.93 20.38 -26.30
C ARG A 660 7.41 20.53 -27.74
N GLY A 661 8.36 21.41 -27.99
CA GLY A 661 8.76 21.82 -29.35
C GLY A 661 9.77 20.92 -30.05
N ARG A 662 10.46 20.03 -29.31
CA ARG A 662 11.51 19.17 -29.86
C ARG A 662 10.97 17.81 -30.27
N THR A 663 10.97 17.53 -31.58
CA THR A 663 10.76 16.15 -32.10
C THR A 663 11.97 15.32 -31.73
N LEU A 664 11.74 14.20 -31.01
CA LEU A 664 12.76 13.20 -30.76
C LEU A 664 12.84 12.26 -31.97
N GLU A 665 14.01 12.10 -32.54
CA GLU A 665 14.34 11.01 -33.45
C GLU A 665 14.59 9.72 -32.66
N SER A 666 14.68 8.59 -33.34
CA SER A 666 14.93 7.31 -32.68
C SER A 666 16.40 7.23 -32.21
N ILE A 667 16.62 7.24 -30.91
CA ILE A 667 17.96 7.05 -30.35
C ILE A 667 18.61 5.76 -30.86
N SER A 668 17.85 4.72 -31.11
CA SER A 668 18.36 3.43 -31.58
C SER A 668 19.12 3.59 -32.89
N ASP A 669 18.58 4.38 -33.79
CA ASP A 669 19.14 4.57 -35.13
C ASP A 669 20.37 5.50 -35.08
N ASP A 670 20.24 6.65 -34.44
CA ASP A 670 21.32 7.62 -34.29
C ASP A 670 22.51 7.04 -33.52
N PHE A 671 22.22 6.28 -32.46
CA PHE A 671 23.24 5.62 -31.65
C PHE A 671 24.03 4.59 -32.46
N VAL A 672 23.32 3.72 -33.21
CA VAL A 672 23.97 2.65 -34.00
C VAL A 672 24.84 3.24 -35.08
N LEU A 673 24.35 4.27 -35.80
CA LEU A 673 25.10 4.93 -36.86
C LEU A 673 26.37 5.62 -36.31
N ALA A 674 26.24 6.34 -35.19
CA ALA A 674 27.37 6.98 -34.53
C ALA A 674 28.39 5.94 -34.01
N LEU A 675 27.91 4.85 -33.41
CA LEU A 675 28.77 3.77 -32.90
C LEU A 675 29.62 3.15 -34.04
N ARG A 676 29.02 2.92 -35.19
CA ARG A 676 29.71 2.39 -36.38
C ARG A 676 30.72 3.39 -36.94
N ALA A 677 30.33 4.64 -37.02
CA ALA A 677 31.22 5.70 -37.50
C ALA A 677 32.48 5.89 -36.63
N ASP A 678 32.31 5.75 -35.32
CA ASP A 678 33.41 5.87 -34.35
C ASP A 678 34.25 4.61 -34.21
N ALA A 679 33.79 3.43 -34.71
CA ALA A 679 34.42 2.15 -34.48
C ALA A 679 35.81 2.04 -35.15
N THR A 680 36.83 1.78 -34.39
CA THR A 680 38.20 1.62 -34.85
C THR A 680 38.66 0.20 -35.08
N GLY A 681 37.78 -0.79 -34.97
CA GLY A 681 38.05 -2.21 -35.28
C GLY A 681 38.97 -2.96 -34.30
N SER A 682 39.19 -2.45 -33.11
CA SER A 682 40.02 -3.13 -32.08
C SER A 682 39.16 -3.79 -30.99
N GLU A 683 39.68 -4.83 -30.34
CA GLU A 683 38.99 -5.52 -29.22
C GLU A 683 38.69 -4.59 -28.04
N LEU A 684 39.52 -3.57 -27.83
CA LEU A 684 39.24 -2.48 -26.87
C LEU A 684 38.00 -1.64 -27.27
N ALA A 685 37.67 -1.56 -28.54
CA ALA A 685 36.50 -0.85 -29.02
C ALA A 685 35.20 -1.50 -28.53
N VAL A 686 35.08 -2.81 -28.59
CA VAL A 686 33.89 -3.55 -28.12
C VAL A 686 33.68 -3.35 -26.61
N SER A 687 34.73 -3.45 -25.81
CA SER A 687 34.61 -3.28 -24.35
C SER A 687 34.21 -1.86 -23.93
N ALA A 688 34.62 -0.82 -24.68
CA ALA A 688 34.21 0.55 -24.44
C ALA A 688 32.79 0.86 -24.95
N ALA A 689 32.30 0.14 -25.97
CA ALA A 689 30.92 0.26 -26.48
C ALA A 689 29.88 -0.32 -25.52
N LEU A 690 30.23 -1.35 -24.75
CA LEU A 690 29.31 -2.01 -23.81
C LEU A 690 28.61 -1.07 -22.82
N PRO A 691 29.30 -0.17 -22.11
CA PRO A 691 28.64 0.80 -21.23
C PRO A 691 27.73 1.78 -21.99
N LEU A 692 28.15 2.22 -23.17
CA LEU A 692 27.37 3.16 -23.99
C LEU A 692 26.09 2.54 -24.54
N THR A 693 26.10 1.26 -24.93
CA THR A 693 24.89 0.53 -25.31
C THR A 693 23.92 0.36 -24.13
N ALA A 694 24.41 0.28 -22.88
CA ALA A 694 23.55 0.28 -21.72
C ALA A 694 22.79 1.59 -21.55
N VAL A 695 23.50 2.72 -21.72
CA VAL A 695 22.86 4.04 -21.67
C VAL A 695 21.85 4.18 -22.78
N ALA A 696 22.20 3.84 -24.03
CA ALA A 696 21.28 3.91 -25.18
C ALA A 696 20.01 3.06 -24.97
N ALA A 697 20.14 1.87 -24.39
CA ALA A 697 19.01 0.97 -24.11
C ALA A 697 17.99 1.62 -23.17
N HIS A 698 18.43 2.26 -22.09
CA HIS A 698 17.55 2.91 -21.12
C HIS A 698 17.02 4.27 -21.61
N LEU A 699 17.78 5.02 -22.41
CA LEU A 699 17.27 6.22 -23.06
C LEU A 699 16.19 5.89 -24.10
N GLY A 700 16.38 4.83 -24.92
CA GLY A 700 15.37 4.36 -25.87
C GLY A 700 14.07 3.93 -25.21
N GLU A 701 14.14 3.35 -24.02
CA GLU A 701 12.96 3.07 -23.19
C GLU A 701 12.18 4.35 -22.84
N LEU A 702 12.89 5.39 -22.41
CA LEU A 702 12.27 6.66 -22.03
C LEU A 702 11.69 7.39 -23.26
N GLU A 703 12.35 7.33 -24.41
CA GLU A 703 11.81 7.87 -25.65
C GLU A 703 10.44 7.27 -26.00
N LEU A 704 10.35 5.94 -26.00
CA LEU A 704 9.11 5.23 -26.28
C LEU A 704 8.00 5.56 -25.28
N LEU A 705 8.34 5.72 -24.01
CA LEU A 705 7.39 6.08 -22.95
C LEU A 705 6.80 7.48 -23.14
N TYR A 706 7.60 8.42 -23.63
CA TYR A 706 7.22 9.83 -23.79
C TYR A 706 6.87 10.23 -25.25
N ALA A 707 7.06 9.32 -26.23
CA ALA A 707 6.59 9.52 -27.61
C ALA A 707 5.07 9.42 -27.72
N GLN A 708 4.41 8.64 -26.86
CA GLN A 708 2.96 8.54 -26.85
C GLN A 708 2.33 9.81 -26.27
N PRO A 709 1.38 10.46 -27.00
CA PRO A 709 0.70 11.64 -26.48
C PRO A 709 -0.01 11.28 -25.17
N VAL A 710 0.21 12.09 -24.15
CA VAL A 710 -0.59 12.03 -22.92
C VAL A 710 -2.01 12.36 -23.36
N ALA A 711 -2.92 11.38 -23.35
CA ALA A 711 -4.34 11.66 -23.48
C ALA A 711 -4.68 12.75 -22.46
N SER A 712 -4.97 13.94 -22.93
CA SER A 712 -5.30 15.09 -22.11
C SER A 712 -6.48 14.69 -21.22
N ALA A 713 -6.26 14.66 -19.89
CA ALA A 713 -7.32 14.66 -18.94
C ALA A 713 -8.02 16.03 -19.06
N GLY A 714 -9.12 16.07 -19.85
CA GLY A 714 -10.02 17.19 -19.94
C GLY A 714 -10.89 17.29 -18.69
#